data_5693d1e304484283786e8535b2aab105
#
_entry.id   5693d1e304484283786e8535b2aab105
#
_cell.length_a   1.000
_cell.length_b   1.000
_cell.length_c   1.000
_cell.angle_alpha   90.00
_cell.angle_beta   90.00
_cell.angle_gamma   90.00
#
_symmetry.space_group_name_H-M   'P 1'
#
loop_
_entity.id
_entity.type
_entity.pdbx_description
1 polymer ?
#
loop_
_entity_poly.entity_id
_entity_poly.type
_entity_poly.pdbx_seq_one_letter_code
_entity_poly.pdbx_strand_id
1 'polypeptide(L)'
;MTPELGYALTVGALVLALYGAGAAALGGLKGRPDLQASSERAAFGVWLLISACMLLLVYAFLSFDFSIRYVASNTNRGTPFYYRITALWGALEGSIILWAWMLSLYTLIMVGRYRRTQPQLYPWALAVMLGISAFFLLVMTIPAPPFERLSPIPADGRGLNPLLEDSGMITHPVALYLGFTGFTVPFAFAMAALIVGRTGDEWITITRRWTIVAWYFLSLGLLIGGWWSYHVLGWGGYWAWDPVENAAFMPWLTATAFLHSVMIQERRRMLKLWNLTLIILTFSLTLFGTFLTRSGIIGSVHAFTQGSIGIFFLVFLSLVMLGAFSLLAWRLERLRGQSELDSIFSRESAFLLNNLFLIAAAFTVFFGTVFPLLSEAVKGQKVSVGAPFFNLVNIPIFLALIFLMGVGPLIAWRRASAENLRRNFLMPVVIGVAGAALCRALGVGNLIVLCCMGLVAFVAATIALDFWRAARARRRTGDGWLDATWGLALRQNRRYGGFIVHLGILVVALGVAGSQAWSTQTEATINRGASVELAGYTIRFDDLQPVEESNHFKVVGTFTVSDRRGPYTVLTPAKKFYPQEQTPIAAVDYRLGFMEDLYLVLGDFARDGSHATIKVQINRMVSWLWIGGLILTLGAALAIVPEPRRTATRPRPEHAVVA
;
A
#
# COMPACT_ATOMS: atom_id res chain seq x y z
N MET A 1 -8.05 -31.54 20.70
CA MET A 1 -9.20 -31.43 19.75
C MET A 1 -9.12 -30.19 18.85
N THR A 2 -8.84 -28.99 19.42
CA THR A 2 -8.72 -27.75 18.60
C THR A 2 -7.64 -27.83 17.51
N PRO A 3 -6.40 -28.31 17.80
CA PRO A 3 -5.36 -28.45 16.79
C PRO A 3 -5.74 -29.38 15.61
N GLU A 4 -6.27 -30.54 15.94
CA GLU A 4 -6.65 -31.57 14.96
C GLU A 4 -7.82 -31.10 14.08
N LEU A 5 -8.82 -30.45 14.68
CA LEU A 5 -9.95 -29.87 13.95
C LEU A 5 -9.47 -28.77 12.99
N GLY A 6 -8.65 -27.83 13.47
CA GLY A 6 -8.11 -26.74 12.65
C GLY A 6 -7.27 -27.26 11.47
N TYR A 7 -6.42 -28.27 11.72
CA TYR A 7 -5.63 -28.89 10.66
C TYR A 7 -6.52 -29.62 9.62
N ALA A 8 -7.53 -30.36 10.09
CA ALA A 8 -8.46 -31.06 9.19
C ALA A 8 -9.25 -30.06 8.31
N LEU A 9 -9.71 -28.93 8.87
CA LEU A 9 -10.37 -27.86 8.12
C LEU A 9 -9.45 -27.28 7.05
N THR A 10 -8.15 -27.08 7.36
CA THR A 10 -7.15 -26.56 6.42
C THR A 10 -6.92 -27.54 5.26
N VAL A 11 -6.75 -28.84 5.57
CA VAL A 11 -6.60 -29.89 4.55
C VAL A 11 -7.84 -30.01 3.69
N GLY A 12 -9.04 -29.97 4.30
CA GLY A 12 -10.30 -29.98 3.56
C GLY A 12 -10.44 -28.79 2.61
N ALA A 13 -10.04 -27.60 3.04
CA ALA A 13 -10.02 -26.43 2.18
C ALA A 13 -9.03 -26.56 1.01
N LEU A 14 -7.84 -27.14 1.24
CA LEU A 14 -6.86 -27.44 0.19
C LEU A 14 -7.42 -28.39 -0.87
N VAL A 15 -8.01 -29.51 -0.43
CA VAL A 15 -8.62 -30.49 -1.34
C VAL A 15 -9.73 -29.86 -2.19
N LEU A 16 -10.60 -29.04 -1.55
CA LEU A 16 -11.66 -28.34 -2.27
C LEU A 16 -11.11 -27.27 -3.24
N ALA A 17 -10.04 -26.57 -2.88
CA ALA A 17 -9.42 -25.59 -3.78
C ALA A 17 -8.81 -26.26 -5.02
N LEU A 18 -8.07 -27.35 -4.83
CA LEU A 18 -7.50 -28.16 -5.94
C LEU A 18 -8.59 -28.74 -6.84
N TYR A 19 -9.61 -29.36 -6.23
CA TYR A 19 -10.77 -29.88 -6.96
C TYR A 19 -11.48 -28.76 -7.75
N GLY A 20 -11.78 -27.66 -7.08
CA GLY A 20 -12.47 -26.53 -7.68
C GLY A 20 -11.68 -25.89 -8.82
N ALA A 21 -10.36 -25.75 -8.70
CA ALA A 21 -9.50 -25.25 -9.78
C ALA A 21 -9.54 -26.18 -11.01
N GLY A 22 -9.42 -27.50 -10.79
CA GLY A 22 -9.54 -28.51 -11.85
C GLY A 22 -10.92 -28.52 -12.50
N ALA A 23 -11.99 -28.48 -11.70
CA ALA A 23 -13.37 -28.45 -12.19
C ALA A 23 -13.66 -27.18 -13.00
N ALA A 24 -13.17 -26.00 -12.56
CA ALA A 24 -13.31 -24.75 -13.31
C ALA A 24 -12.58 -24.82 -14.67
N ALA A 25 -11.32 -25.29 -14.66
CA ALA A 25 -10.54 -25.43 -15.88
C ALA A 25 -11.17 -26.41 -16.89
N LEU A 26 -11.58 -27.60 -16.43
CA LEU A 26 -12.25 -28.61 -17.26
C LEU A 26 -13.63 -28.13 -17.74
N GLY A 27 -14.38 -27.42 -16.88
CA GLY A 27 -15.64 -26.80 -17.22
C GLY A 27 -15.50 -25.73 -18.31
N GLY A 28 -14.44 -24.90 -18.21
CA GLY A 28 -14.09 -23.92 -19.23
C GLY A 28 -13.63 -24.54 -20.54
N LEU A 29 -12.81 -25.61 -20.48
CA LEU A 29 -12.27 -26.29 -21.64
C LEU A 29 -13.33 -27.06 -22.43
N LYS A 30 -14.24 -27.76 -21.71
CA LYS A 30 -15.25 -28.64 -22.29
C LYS A 30 -16.63 -27.97 -22.43
N GLY A 31 -16.79 -26.72 -22.00
CA GLY A 31 -18.08 -26.02 -22.01
C GLY A 31 -19.13 -26.66 -21.10
N ARG A 32 -18.73 -27.29 -19.96
CA ARG A 32 -19.63 -28.05 -19.06
C ARG A 32 -20.10 -27.20 -17.89
N PRO A 33 -21.41 -26.76 -17.89
CA PRO A 33 -21.96 -25.91 -16.84
C PRO A 33 -22.04 -26.60 -15.47
N ASP A 34 -22.21 -27.93 -15.44
CA ASP A 34 -22.23 -28.73 -14.21
C ASP A 34 -20.90 -28.69 -13.47
N LEU A 35 -19.77 -28.78 -14.18
CA LEU A 35 -18.42 -28.64 -13.60
C LEU A 35 -18.19 -27.20 -13.11
N GLN A 36 -18.68 -26.19 -13.81
CA GLN A 36 -18.60 -24.81 -13.37
C GLN A 36 -19.39 -24.60 -12.07
N ALA A 37 -20.64 -25.08 -12.01
CA ALA A 37 -21.46 -24.99 -10.80
C ALA A 37 -20.81 -25.77 -9.62
N SER A 38 -20.14 -26.89 -9.89
CA SER A 38 -19.42 -27.65 -8.88
C SER A 38 -18.21 -26.87 -8.35
N SER A 39 -17.45 -26.22 -9.24
CA SER A 39 -16.33 -25.34 -8.87
C SER A 39 -16.79 -24.14 -8.04
N GLU A 40 -17.93 -23.53 -8.35
CA GLU A 40 -18.53 -22.44 -7.55
C GLU A 40 -18.87 -22.90 -6.13
N ARG A 41 -19.42 -24.10 -5.98
CA ARG A 41 -19.70 -24.71 -4.67
C ARG A 41 -18.40 -25.00 -3.91
N ALA A 42 -17.37 -25.48 -4.60
CA ALA A 42 -16.06 -25.69 -4.02
C ALA A 42 -15.44 -24.36 -3.52
N ALA A 43 -15.55 -23.27 -4.30
CA ALA A 43 -15.11 -21.95 -3.87
C ALA A 43 -15.83 -21.46 -2.60
N PHE A 44 -17.14 -21.69 -2.52
CA PHE A 44 -17.90 -21.41 -1.29
C PHE A 44 -17.45 -22.27 -0.11
N GLY A 45 -17.20 -23.57 -0.34
CA GLY A 45 -16.68 -24.49 0.67
C GLY A 45 -15.29 -24.06 1.18
N VAL A 46 -14.39 -23.64 0.30
CA VAL A 46 -13.07 -23.10 0.66
C VAL A 46 -13.23 -21.90 1.59
N TRP A 47 -14.05 -20.92 1.22
CA TRP A 47 -14.29 -19.74 2.05
C TRP A 47 -14.89 -20.10 3.42
N LEU A 48 -15.86 -21.04 3.46
CA LEU A 48 -16.49 -21.49 4.71
C LEU A 48 -15.46 -22.15 5.63
N LEU A 49 -14.65 -23.08 5.11
CA LEU A 49 -13.65 -23.80 5.89
C LEU A 49 -12.53 -22.86 6.41
N ILE A 50 -12.05 -21.92 5.60
CA ILE A 50 -11.04 -20.95 6.05
C ILE A 50 -11.66 -19.98 7.08
N SER A 51 -12.93 -19.58 6.92
CA SER A 51 -13.63 -18.77 7.91
C SER A 51 -13.76 -19.52 9.24
N ALA A 52 -14.05 -20.81 9.20
CA ALA A 52 -14.06 -21.66 10.38
C ALA A 52 -12.65 -21.76 11.03
N CYS A 53 -11.58 -21.89 10.22
CA CYS A 53 -10.19 -21.83 10.72
C CYS A 53 -9.90 -20.50 11.43
N MET A 54 -10.26 -19.36 10.82
CA MET A 54 -10.08 -18.05 11.45
C MET A 54 -10.80 -17.95 12.80
N LEU A 55 -12.09 -18.31 12.83
CA LEU A 55 -12.88 -18.25 14.05
C LEU A 55 -12.34 -19.19 15.13
N LEU A 56 -11.92 -20.40 14.75
CA LEU A 56 -11.32 -21.36 15.67
C LEU A 56 -10.01 -20.83 16.26
N LEU A 57 -9.18 -20.17 15.45
CA LEU A 57 -7.91 -19.61 15.94
C LEU A 57 -8.15 -18.38 16.83
N VAL A 58 -9.12 -17.52 16.51
CA VAL A 58 -9.54 -16.42 17.39
C VAL A 58 -10.03 -16.98 18.73
N TYR A 59 -10.87 -18.02 18.69
CA TYR A 59 -11.32 -18.70 19.93
C TYR A 59 -10.15 -19.24 20.74
N ALA A 60 -9.16 -19.88 20.09
CA ALA A 60 -7.97 -20.40 20.74
C ALA A 60 -7.13 -19.29 21.42
N PHE A 61 -6.99 -18.13 20.79
CA PHE A 61 -6.33 -16.95 21.40
C PHE A 61 -7.11 -16.41 22.61
N LEU A 62 -8.42 -16.31 22.49
CA LEU A 62 -9.27 -15.79 23.57
C LEU A 62 -9.37 -16.73 24.77
N SER A 63 -9.32 -18.05 24.52
CA SER A 63 -9.37 -19.10 25.58
C SER A 63 -8.00 -19.51 26.11
N PHE A 64 -6.90 -18.91 25.59
CA PHE A 64 -5.52 -19.27 25.94
C PHE A 64 -5.21 -20.77 25.72
N ASP A 65 -5.65 -21.31 24.56
CA ASP A 65 -5.36 -22.70 24.21
C ASP A 65 -3.89 -22.86 23.78
N PHE A 66 -3.00 -22.93 24.76
CA PHE A 66 -1.56 -23.09 24.55
C PHE A 66 -1.15 -24.47 24.01
N SER A 67 -2.11 -25.38 23.81
CA SER A 67 -1.84 -26.61 23.03
C SER A 67 -1.52 -26.36 21.55
N ILE A 68 -1.84 -25.16 21.06
CA ILE A 68 -1.49 -24.69 19.72
C ILE A 68 -0.20 -23.87 19.81
N ARG A 69 0.86 -24.30 19.09
CA ARG A 69 2.16 -23.60 19.08
C ARG A 69 2.02 -22.11 18.75
N TYR A 70 1.23 -21.81 17.74
CA TYR A 70 1.03 -20.42 17.28
C TYR A 70 0.44 -19.53 18.39
N VAL A 71 -0.54 -20.02 19.13
CA VAL A 71 -1.17 -19.30 20.24
C VAL A 71 -0.17 -19.10 21.39
N ALA A 72 0.55 -20.17 21.78
CA ALA A 72 1.54 -20.10 22.85
C ALA A 72 2.72 -19.15 22.52
N SER A 73 3.07 -19.02 21.24
CA SER A 73 4.17 -18.15 20.80
C SER A 73 3.79 -16.69 20.67
N ASN A 74 2.49 -16.34 20.52
CA ASN A 74 2.04 -14.99 20.15
C ASN A 74 1.02 -14.40 21.12
N THR A 75 0.77 -15.00 22.27
CA THR A 75 -0.04 -14.41 23.35
C THR A 75 0.35 -14.98 24.70
N ASN A 76 -0.02 -14.29 25.77
CA ASN A 76 0.05 -14.74 27.14
C ASN A 76 -1.16 -14.21 27.90
N ARG A 77 -1.30 -14.60 29.19
CA ARG A 77 -2.44 -14.19 30.02
C ARG A 77 -2.49 -12.69 30.30
N GLY A 78 -1.35 -11.99 30.24
CA GLY A 78 -1.25 -10.55 30.39
C GLY A 78 -1.60 -9.76 29.13
N THR A 79 -1.66 -10.41 27.95
CA THR A 79 -1.96 -9.72 26.68
C THR A 79 -3.36 -9.08 26.69
N PRO A 80 -3.51 -7.76 26.40
CA PRO A 80 -4.80 -7.09 26.36
C PRO A 80 -5.78 -7.71 25.36
N PHE A 81 -7.09 -7.67 25.67
CA PHE A 81 -8.14 -8.39 24.91
C PHE A 81 -8.11 -8.13 23.39
N TYR A 82 -8.01 -6.86 22.97
CA TYR A 82 -8.00 -6.51 21.56
C TYR A 82 -6.73 -6.99 20.82
N TYR A 83 -5.60 -7.06 21.51
CA TYR A 83 -4.37 -7.63 20.93
C TYR A 83 -4.40 -9.16 20.85
N ARG A 84 -5.19 -9.86 21.66
CA ARG A 84 -5.43 -11.30 21.46
C ARG A 84 -6.11 -11.59 20.13
N ILE A 85 -7.04 -10.73 19.69
CA ILE A 85 -7.69 -10.88 18.38
C ILE A 85 -6.70 -10.55 17.25
N THR A 86 -5.95 -9.46 17.36
CA THR A 86 -5.01 -9.04 16.33
C THR A 86 -3.75 -9.89 16.25
N ALA A 87 -3.41 -10.62 17.32
CA ALA A 87 -2.36 -11.64 17.33
C ALA A 87 -2.60 -12.74 16.27
N LEU A 88 -3.87 -12.93 15.82
CA LEU A 88 -4.16 -13.81 14.71
C LEU A 88 -3.29 -13.52 13.48
N TRP A 89 -3.03 -12.27 13.14
CA TRP A 89 -2.16 -11.90 12.00
C TRP A 89 -0.80 -11.35 12.41
N GLY A 90 -0.44 -11.46 13.69
CA GLY A 90 0.79 -10.92 14.28
C GLY A 90 2.07 -11.62 13.84
N ALA A 91 1.99 -12.85 13.36
CA ALA A 91 3.14 -13.62 12.90
C ALA A 91 2.81 -14.42 11.63
N LEU A 92 3.72 -15.29 11.24
CA LEU A 92 3.75 -15.95 9.93
C LEU A 92 2.46 -16.72 9.62
N GLU A 93 2.12 -17.70 10.48
CA GLU A 93 1.08 -18.69 10.20
C GLU A 93 -0.31 -18.06 10.10
N GLY A 94 -0.63 -17.19 11.05
CA GLY A 94 -1.94 -16.55 11.08
C GLY A 94 -2.10 -15.46 10.04
N SER A 95 -1.02 -14.79 9.65
CA SER A 95 -1.07 -13.82 8.55
C SER A 95 -1.36 -14.50 7.19
N ILE A 96 -0.96 -15.77 7.01
CA ILE A 96 -1.30 -16.56 5.83
C ILE A 96 -2.77 -16.97 5.85
N ILE A 97 -3.34 -17.31 7.03
CA ILE A 97 -4.79 -17.53 7.16
C ILE A 97 -5.56 -16.29 6.71
N LEU A 98 -5.16 -15.11 7.20
CA LEU A 98 -5.81 -13.85 6.82
C LEU A 98 -5.73 -13.61 5.30
N TRP A 99 -4.57 -13.86 4.69
CA TRP A 99 -4.40 -13.76 3.23
C TRP A 99 -5.31 -14.75 2.49
N ALA A 100 -5.31 -16.02 2.87
CA ALA A 100 -6.15 -17.05 2.26
C ALA A 100 -7.64 -16.73 2.43
N TRP A 101 -8.05 -16.19 3.57
CA TRP A 101 -9.42 -15.76 3.83
C TRP A 101 -9.84 -14.59 2.91
N MET A 102 -9.01 -13.55 2.79
CA MET A 102 -9.27 -12.43 1.89
C MET A 102 -9.35 -12.87 0.42
N LEU A 103 -8.44 -13.77 0.00
CA LEU A 103 -8.44 -14.33 -1.35
C LEU A 103 -9.73 -15.12 -1.63
N SER A 104 -10.17 -15.95 -0.69
CA SER A 104 -11.42 -16.71 -0.82
C SER A 104 -12.65 -15.79 -0.85
N LEU A 105 -12.66 -14.70 -0.06
CA LEU A 105 -13.71 -13.68 -0.09
C LEU A 105 -13.76 -12.96 -1.46
N TYR A 106 -12.61 -12.53 -1.99
CA TYR A 106 -12.53 -11.94 -3.34
C TYR A 106 -13.00 -12.93 -4.41
N THR A 107 -12.67 -14.22 -4.26
CA THR A 107 -13.16 -15.29 -5.16
C THR A 107 -14.67 -15.36 -5.14
N LEU A 108 -15.33 -15.34 -3.96
CA LEU A 108 -16.78 -15.35 -3.85
C LEU A 108 -17.44 -14.11 -4.45
N ILE A 109 -16.89 -12.92 -4.19
CA ILE A 109 -17.40 -11.68 -4.79
C ILE A 109 -17.29 -11.76 -6.31
N MET A 110 -16.17 -12.29 -6.84
CA MET A 110 -15.97 -12.51 -8.27
C MET A 110 -16.99 -13.50 -8.83
N VAL A 111 -17.27 -14.62 -8.17
CA VAL A 111 -18.28 -15.61 -8.53
C VAL A 111 -19.67 -14.94 -8.61
N GLY A 112 -20.07 -14.24 -7.54
CA GLY A 112 -21.36 -13.55 -7.49
C GLY A 112 -21.55 -12.54 -8.62
N ARG A 113 -20.48 -11.86 -9.01
CA ARG A 113 -20.50 -10.76 -9.98
C ARG A 113 -20.45 -11.21 -11.43
N TYR A 114 -19.64 -12.25 -11.76
CA TYR A 114 -19.25 -12.54 -13.14
C TYR A 114 -19.72 -13.88 -13.69
N ARG A 115 -20.20 -14.83 -12.88
CA ARG A 115 -20.66 -16.14 -13.34
C ARG A 115 -21.66 -16.10 -14.49
N ARG A 116 -22.56 -15.09 -14.53
CA ARG A 116 -23.60 -14.94 -15.57
C ARG A 116 -23.21 -13.93 -16.66
N THR A 117 -22.26 -13.04 -16.40
CA THR A 117 -21.95 -11.91 -17.29
C THR A 117 -20.72 -12.12 -18.13
N GLN A 118 -19.84 -13.08 -17.73
CA GLN A 118 -18.56 -13.32 -18.39
C GLN A 118 -18.31 -14.81 -18.65
N PRO A 119 -19.18 -15.51 -19.39
CA PRO A 119 -19.15 -16.97 -19.48
C PRO A 119 -17.85 -17.54 -20.09
N GLN A 120 -17.10 -16.75 -20.85
CA GLN A 120 -15.86 -17.19 -21.50
C GLN A 120 -14.62 -16.98 -20.68
N LEU A 121 -14.49 -15.85 -19.96
CA LEU A 121 -13.33 -15.54 -19.14
C LEU A 121 -13.44 -16.09 -17.72
N TYR A 122 -14.65 -16.09 -17.20
CA TYR A 122 -14.94 -16.43 -15.81
C TYR A 122 -14.44 -17.81 -15.37
N PRO A 123 -14.65 -18.92 -16.11
CA PRO A 123 -14.20 -20.25 -15.66
C PRO A 123 -12.67 -20.30 -15.47
N TRP A 124 -11.93 -19.67 -16.37
CA TRP A 124 -10.47 -19.61 -16.30
C TRP A 124 -9.97 -18.69 -15.19
N ALA A 125 -10.64 -17.55 -14.99
CA ALA A 125 -10.34 -16.68 -13.86
C ALA A 125 -10.59 -17.40 -12.52
N LEU A 126 -11.69 -18.17 -12.41
CA LEU A 126 -11.98 -18.97 -11.21
C LEU A 126 -10.94 -20.08 -11.00
N ALA A 127 -10.50 -20.76 -12.08
CA ALA A 127 -9.45 -21.76 -11.99
C ALA A 127 -8.13 -21.16 -11.46
N VAL A 128 -7.74 -19.98 -11.94
CA VAL A 128 -6.54 -19.27 -11.47
C VAL A 128 -6.69 -18.84 -10.00
N MET A 129 -7.83 -18.26 -9.61
CA MET A 129 -8.09 -17.84 -8.23
C MET A 129 -7.99 -19.02 -7.26
N LEU A 130 -8.63 -20.15 -7.57
CA LEU A 130 -8.60 -21.36 -6.75
C LEU A 130 -7.23 -22.03 -6.76
N GLY A 131 -6.51 -22.00 -7.88
CA GLY A 131 -5.12 -22.47 -7.95
C GLY A 131 -4.18 -21.68 -7.04
N ILE A 132 -4.31 -20.36 -7.00
CA ILE A 132 -3.56 -19.51 -6.08
C ILE A 132 -4.00 -19.77 -4.63
N SER A 133 -5.30 -19.94 -4.37
CA SER A 133 -5.80 -20.33 -3.05
C SER A 133 -5.21 -21.67 -2.58
N ALA A 134 -5.12 -22.65 -3.47
CA ALA A 134 -4.51 -23.96 -3.17
C ALA A 134 -3.04 -23.81 -2.76
N PHE A 135 -2.28 -22.88 -3.35
CA PHE A 135 -0.90 -22.62 -2.93
C PHE A 135 -0.84 -22.10 -1.48
N PHE A 136 -1.65 -21.10 -1.11
CA PHE A 136 -1.65 -20.58 0.27
C PHE A 136 -2.10 -21.66 1.27
N LEU A 137 -3.09 -22.50 0.90
CA LEU A 137 -3.55 -23.61 1.72
C LEU A 137 -2.49 -24.71 1.85
N LEU A 138 -1.70 -24.98 0.79
CA LEU A 138 -0.56 -25.87 0.84
C LEU A 138 0.50 -25.37 1.84
N VAL A 139 0.77 -24.08 1.81
CA VAL A 139 1.70 -23.43 2.76
C VAL A 139 1.20 -23.59 4.19
N MET A 140 -0.11 -23.42 4.43
CA MET A 140 -0.73 -23.62 5.74
C MET A 140 -0.78 -25.08 6.20
N THR A 141 -0.58 -26.02 5.29
CA THR A 141 -0.64 -27.46 5.62
C THR A 141 0.74 -28.06 5.89
N ILE A 142 1.79 -27.55 5.21
CA ILE A 142 3.13 -28.15 5.22
C ILE A 142 4.15 -27.26 5.96
N PRO A 143 4.63 -26.10 5.41
CA PRO A 143 5.72 -25.38 6.03
C PRO A 143 5.30 -24.46 7.21
N ALA A 144 4.03 -24.06 7.29
CA ALA A 144 3.56 -23.11 8.30
C ALA A 144 2.15 -23.45 8.80
N PRO A 145 1.97 -24.61 9.45
CA PRO A 145 0.66 -25.04 9.95
C PRO A 145 0.24 -24.20 11.17
N PRO A 146 -0.87 -23.41 11.08
CA PRO A 146 -1.29 -22.51 12.15
C PRO A 146 -1.88 -23.27 13.37
N PHE A 147 -2.25 -24.55 13.19
CA PHE A 147 -2.80 -25.42 14.23
C PHE A 147 -1.80 -26.50 14.66
N GLU A 148 -0.49 -26.24 14.53
CA GLU A 148 0.52 -27.17 14.99
C GLU A 148 0.41 -27.38 16.50
N ARG A 149 0.36 -28.67 16.91
CA ARG A 149 0.24 -29.04 18.33
C ARG A 149 1.58 -28.83 19.03
N LEU A 150 1.52 -28.20 20.22
CA LEU A 150 2.66 -28.03 21.11
C LEU A 150 2.60 -29.06 22.26
N SER A 151 3.73 -29.72 22.50
CA SER A 151 3.91 -30.63 23.62
C SER A 151 5.34 -30.51 24.15
N PRO A 152 5.56 -30.34 25.46
CA PRO A 152 4.56 -30.16 26.53
C PRO A 152 3.82 -28.82 26.40
N ILE A 153 2.59 -28.76 26.91
CA ILE A 153 1.80 -27.53 26.92
C ILE A 153 2.35 -26.62 28.04
N PRO A 154 2.78 -25.38 27.72
CA PRO A 154 3.27 -24.46 28.77
C PRO A 154 2.14 -23.93 29.64
N ALA A 155 2.46 -23.51 30.85
CA ALA A 155 1.51 -22.93 31.83
C ALA A 155 1.02 -21.54 31.35
N ASP A 156 1.87 -20.79 30.66
CA ASP A 156 1.55 -19.51 29.99
C ASP A 156 2.27 -19.40 28.68
N GLY A 157 1.79 -18.51 27.80
CA GLY A 157 2.40 -18.26 26.53
C GLY A 157 3.54 -17.21 26.58
N ARG A 158 4.25 -17.07 25.45
CA ARG A 158 5.41 -16.18 25.33
C ARG A 158 4.99 -14.69 25.29
N GLY A 159 3.80 -14.38 24.80
CA GLY A 159 3.32 -13.03 24.58
C GLY A 159 3.46 -12.58 23.12
N LEU A 160 2.76 -11.51 22.77
CA LEU A 160 2.86 -10.86 21.48
C LEU A 160 4.18 -10.07 21.41
N ASN A 161 4.77 -9.93 20.19
CA ASN A 161 5.89 -9.02 20.00
C ASN A 161 5.46 -7.60 20.42
N PRO A 162 6.20 -6.94 21.32
CA PRO A 162 5.79 -5.65 21.88
C PRO A 162 5.58 -4.53 20.86
N LEU A 163 6.30 -4.54 19.73
CA LEU A 163 6.10 -3.58 18.64
C LEU A 163 4.73 -3.73 17.96
N LEU A 164 4.09 -4.90 18.14
CA LEU A 164 2.75 -5.21 17.63
C LEU A 164 1.64 -4.85 18.62
N GLU A 165 1.96 -4.52 19.87
CA GLU A 165 1.01 -4.00 20.86
C GLU A 165 0.73 -2.51 20.60
N ASP A 166 0.19 -2.23 19.43
CA ASP A 166 -0.11 -0.88 18.93
C ASP A 166 -1.38 -0.85 18.07
N SER A 167 -2.03 0.31 18.01
CA SER A 167 -3.22 0.51 17.18
C SER A 167 -2.97 0.32 15.67
N GLY A 168 -1.75 0.57 15.20
CA GLY A 168 -1.32 0.31 13.82
C GLY A 168 -1.46 -1.16 13.44
N MET A 169 -1.25 -2.08 14.39
CA MET A 169 -1.41 -3.51 14.20
C MET A 169 -2.85 -3.93 13.84
N ILE A 170 -3.84 -3.16 14.26
CA ILE A 170 -5.26 -3.46 13.98
C ILE A 170 -5.56 -3.23 12.48
N THR A 171 -5.02 -2.17 11.90
CA THR A 171 -5.44 -1.66 10.58
C THR A 171 -4.42 -1.83 9.47
N HIS A 172 -3.12 -1.63 9.74
CA HIS A 172 -2.08 -1.66 8.72
C HIS A 172 -1.97 -3.00 7.99
N PRO A 173 -1.82 -4.17 8.68
CA PRO A 173 -1.69 -5.45 7.99
C PRO A 173 -2.94 -5.80 7.19
N VAL A 174 -4.13 -5.49 7.72
CA VAL A 174 -5.40 -5.74 7.07
C VAL A 174 -5.51 -4.95 5.76
N ALA A 175 -5.22 -3.64 5.81
CA ALA A 175 -5.23 -2.80 4.61
C ALA A 175 -4.19 -3.27 3.57
N LEU A 176 -2.97 -3.56 4.01
CA LEU A 176 -1.90 -4.03 3.14
C LEU A 176 -2.27 -5.34 2.43
N TYR A 177 -2.80 -6.32 3.17
CA TYR A 177 -3.19 -7.61 2.60
C TYR A 177 -4.41 -7.52 1.70
N LEU A 178 -5.40 -6.67 1.98
CA LEU A 178 -6.49 -6.39 1.05
C LEU A 178 -5.95 -5.83 -0.28
N GLY A 179 -4.92 -4.99 -0.23
CA GLY A 179 -4.25 -4.48 -1.42
C GLY A 179 -3.54 -5.59 -2.19
N PHE A 180 -2.64 -6.32 -1.54
CA PHE A 180 -1.85 -7.39 -2.15
C PHE A 180 -2.74 -8.48 -2.75
N THR A 181 -3.66 -9.01 -1.95
CA THR A 181 -4.58 -10.06 -2.37
C THR A 181 -5.53 -9.58 -3.47
N GLY A 182 -5.91 -8.31 -3.43
CA GLY A 182 -6.81 -7.70 -4.42
C GLY A 182 -6.25 -7.72 -5.84
N PHE A 183 -4.93 -7.66 -6.04
CA PHE A 183 -4.30 -7.76 -7.36
C PHE A 183 -4.40 -9.16 -7.98
N THR A 184 -4.75 -10.18 -7.22
CA THR A 184 -5.00 -11.52 -7.76
C THR A 184 -6.17 -11.53 -8.74
N VAL A 185 -7.22 -10.73 -8.51
CA VAL A 185 -8.40 -10.70 -9.40
C VAL A 185 -8.06 -10.16 -10.80
N PRO A 186 -7.45 -8.97 -10.96
CA PRO A 186 -7.05 -8.50 -12.28
C PRO A 186 -6.00 -9.40 -12.94
N PHE A 187 -5.08 -10.00 -12.19
CA PHE A 187 -4.16 -11.01 -12.71
C PHE A 187 -4.91 -12.23 -13.25
N ALA A 188 -5.86 -12.79 -12.50
CA ALA A 188 -6.63 -13.96 -12.91
C ALA A 188 -7.42 -13.72 -14.20
N PHE A 189 -8.05 -12.56 -14.36
CA PHE A 189 -8.72 -12.19 -15.61
C PHE A 189 -7.75 -11.93 -16.76
N ALA A 190 -6.55 -11.39 -16.50
CA ALA A 190 -5.52 -11.26 -17.51
C ALA A 190 -5.04 -12.64 -18.02
N MET A 191 -4.83 -13.59 -17.11
CA MET A 191 -4.51 -14.98 -17.47
C MET A 191 -5.66 -15.64 -18.24
N ALA A 192 -6.90 -15.47 -17.81
CA ALA A 192 -8.08 -15.94 -18.54
C ALA A 192 -8.14 -15.38 -19.97
N ALA A 193 -7.88 -14.07 -20.13
CA ALA A 193 -7.84 -13.41 -21.43
C ALA A 193 -6.76 -13.99 -22.36
N LEU A 194 -5.57 -14.28 -21.81
CA LEU A 194 -4.48 -14.94 -22.56
C LEU A 194 -4.83 -16.37 -22.93
N ILE A 195 -5.38 -17.17 -22.02
CA ILE A 195 -5.79 -18.57 -22.27
C ILE A 195 -6.83 -18.62 -23.38
N VAL A 196 -7.90 -17.83 -23.29
CA VAL A 196 -8.99 -17.81 -24.27
C VAL A 196 -8.59 -17.08 -25.56
N GLY A 197 -7.55 -16.22 -25.52
CA GLY A 197 -7.13 -15.41 -26.67
C GLY A 197 -7.95 -14.14 -26.88
N ARG A 198 -8.73 -13.70 -25.87
CA ARG A 198 -9.50 -12.45 -25.87
C ARG A 198 -8.72 -11.33 -25.20
N THR A 199 -7.69 -10.84 -25.87
CA THR A 199 -6.76 -9.82 -25.35
C THR A 199 -7.19 -8.37 -25.69
N GLY A 200 -8.46 -8.13 -25.99
CA GLY A 200 -9.05 -6.80 -26.18
C GLY A 200 -9.26 -6.04 -24.86
N ASP A 201 -10.17 -5.06 -24.90
CA ASP A 201 -10.41 -4.17 -23.74
C ASP A 201 -11.41 -4.76 -22.73
N GLU A 202 -11.98 -5.94 -23.02
CA GLU A 202 -13.01 -6.59 -22.20
C GLU A 202 -12.50 -6.89 -20.78
N TRP A 203 -11.36 -7.56 -20.66
CA TRP A 203 -10.79 -7.91 -19.37
C TRP A 203 -10.39 -6.68 -18.54
N ILE A 204 -9.94 -5.59 -19.19
CA ILE A 204 -9.62 -4.33 -18.54
C ILE A 204 -10.88 -3.68 -17.96
N THR A 205 -11.96 -3.67 -18.74
CA THR A 205 -13.25 -3.12 -18.29
C THR A 205 -13.80 -3.86 -17.08
N ILE A 206 -13.65 -5.19 -17.04
CA ILE A 206 -14.00 -6.04 -15.92
C ILE A 206 -13.16 -5.71 -14.69
N THR A 207 -11.84 -5.64 -14.85
CA THR A 207 -10.88 -5.59 -13.75
C THR A 207 -10.57 -4.20 -13.24
N ARG A 208 -10.96 -3.16 -13.97
CA ARG A 208 -10.64 -1.76 -13.64
C ARG A 208 -10.94 -1.39 -12.18
N ARG A 209 -12.15 -1.68 -11.70
CA ARG A 209 -12.53 -1.37 -10.32
C ARG A 209 -11.74 -2.20 -9.31
N TRP A 210 -11.51 -3.47 -9.61
CA TRP A 210 -10.70 -4.35 -8.77
C TRP A 210 -9.29 -3.79 -8.60
N THR A 211 -8.69 -3.32 -9.69
CA THR A 211 -7.37 -2.70 -9.65
C THR A 211 -7.36 -1.42 -8.79
N ILE A 212 -8.38 -0.55 -8.94
CA ILE A 212 -8.48 0.67 -8.12
C ILE A 212 -8.70 0.32 -6.65
N VAL A 213 -9.53 -0.69 -6.34
CA VAL A 213 -9.76 -1.16 -4.96
C VAL A 213 -8.48 -1.73 -4.36
N ALA A 214 -7.76 -2.59 -5.08
CA ALA A 214 -6.48 -3.12 -4.63
C ALA A 214 -5.44 -2.02 -4.41
N TRP A 215 -5.33 -1.09 -5.34
CA TRP A 215 -4.45 0.07 -5.25
C TRP A 215 -4.82 1.00 -4.07
N TYR A 216 -6.11 1.22 -3.84
CA TYR A 216 -6.63 1.99 -2.70
C TYR A 216 -6.19 1.38 -1.38
N PHE A 217 -6.42 0.09 -1.17
CA PHE A 217 -6.04 -0.58 0.07
C PHE A 217 -4.52 -0.66 0.26
N LEU A 218 -3.76 -0.86 -0.82
CA LEU A 218 -2.31 -0.83 -0.76
C LEU A 218 -1.79 0.58 -0.41
N SER A 219 -2.38 1.63 -0.98
CA SER A 219 -2.05 3.03 -0.62
C SER A 219 -2.36 3.34 0.83
N LEU A 220 -3.53 2.89 1.31
CA LEU A 220 -3.94 3.03 2.71
C LEU A 220 -2.98 2.26 3.65
N GLY A 221 -2.61 1.03 3.26
CA GLY A 221 -1.64 0.22 3.99
C GLY A 221 -0.28 0.91 4.11
N LEU A 222 0.26 1.44 3.01
CA LEU A 222 1.53 2.19 3.01
C LEU A 222 1.46 3.43 3.91
N LEU A 223 0.36 4.19 3.84
CA LEU A 223 0.17 5.38 4.67
C LEU A 223 0.11 5.06 6.17
N ILE A 224 -0.70 4.07 6.55
CA ILE A 224 -0.83 3.66 7.96
C ILE A 224 0.48 3.05 8.45
N GLY A 225 1.22 2.30 7.60
CA GLY A 225 2.52 1.74 7.95
C GLY A 225 3.56 2.84 8.24
N GLY A 226 3.61 3.89 7.44
CA GLY A 226 4.47 5.05 7.70
C GLY A 226 4.09 5.78 8.99
N TRP A 227 2.80 5.94 9.26
CA TRP A 227 2.32 6.50 10.52
C TRP A 227 2.68 5.61 11.72
N TRP A 228 2.53 4.28 11.60
CA TRP A 228 2.91 3.32 12.63
C TRP A 228 4.42 3.34 12.91
N SER A 229 5.26 3.34 11.86
CA SER A 229 6.71 3.52 12.01
C SER A 229 7.07 4.79 12.78
N TYR A 230 6.37 5.90 12.48
CA TYR A 230 6.63 7.21 13.09
C TYR A 230 6.41 7.21 14.61
N HIS A 231 5.38 6.54 15.12
CA HIS A 231 5.07 6.63 16.56
C HIS A 231 5.52 5.42 17.39
N VAL A 232 5.98 4.31 16.76
CA VAL A 232 6.37 3.10 17.51
C VAL A 232 7.88 2.91 17.58
N LEU A 233 8.62 3.17 16.48
CA LEU A 233 10.02 2.76 16.40
C LEU A 233 11.01 3.71 17.10
N GLY A 234 10.61 4.86 17.59
CA GLY A 234 11.46 5.78 18.37
C GLY A 234 12.53 6.53 17.56
N TRP A 235 12.58 6.38 16.25
CA TRP A 235 13.56 7.07 15.40
C TRP A 235 13.05 8.40 14.85
N GLY A 236 11.71 8.63 14.89
CA GLY A 236 11.06 9.86 14.44
C GLY A 236 10.91 9.98 12.93
N GLY A 237 11.11 8.88 12.19
CA GLY A 237 10.92 8.82 10.76
C GLY A 237 9.71 7.98 10.36
N TYR A 238 9.23 8.20 9.15
CA TYR A 238 8.04 7.56 8.58
C TYR A 238 8.37 6.60 7.43
N TRP A 239 9.63 6.58 6.93
CA TRP A 239 10.11 5.76 5.82
C TRP A 239 11.61 5.56 5.88
N ALA A 240 12.06 4.31 5.99
CA ALA A 240 13.46 3.94 6.14
C ALA A 240 14.10 3.31 4.88
N TRP A 241 13.34 3.07 3.82
CA TRP A 241 13.73 2.19 2.72
C TRP A 241 14.03 0.75 3.19
N ASP A 242 13.34 0.32 4.26
CA ASP A 242 13.42 -1.06 4.72
C ASP A 242 12.98 -2.03 3.62
N PRO A 243 13.57 -3.24 3.50
CA PRO A 243 13.20 -4.22 2.48
C PRO A 243 11.70 -4.56 2.44
N VAL A 244 11.01 -4.50 3.58
CA VAL A 244 9.55 -4.78 3.66
C VAL A 244 8.73 -3.59 3.18
N GLU A 245 9.15 -2.36 3.51
CA GLU A 245 8.58 -1.13 2.94
C GLU A 245 8.72 -1.12 1.42
N ASN A 246 9.93 -1.43 0.93
CA ASN A 246 10.24 -1.54 -0.49
C ASN A 246 9.39 -2.61 -1.18
N ALA A 247 9.20 -3.76 -0.52
CA ALA A 247 8.37 -4.87 -1.01
C ALA A 247 6.91 -4.46 -1.25
N ALA A 248 6.36 -3.56 -0.42
CA ALA A 248 5.02 -3.02 -0.59
C ALA A 248 4.97 -1.89 -1.63
N PHE A 249 6.03 -1.12 -1.76
CA PHE A 249 6.10 0.02 -2.66
C PHE A 249 6.25 -0.38 -4.14
N MET A 250 7.01 -1.45 -4.45
CA MET A 250 7.20 -1.92 -5.82
C MET A 250 5.88 -2.28 -6.55
N PRO A 251 4.97 -3.12 -5.99
CA PRO A 251 3.69 -3.39 -6.64
C PRO A 251 2.78 -2.17 -6.69
N TRP A 252 2.90 -1.20 -5.77
CA TRP A 252 2.19 0.07 -5.85
C TRP A 252 2.62 0.89 -7.06
N LEU A 253 3.93 0.97 -7.35
CA LEU A 253 4.49 1.66 -8.52
C LEU A 253 4.04 1.02 -9.84
N THR A 254 4.14 -0.32 -9.94
CA THR A 254 3.74 -1.04 -11.16
C THR A 254 2.23 -1.01 -11.39
N ALA A 255 1.42 -1.08 -10.33
CA ALA A 255 -0.03 -0.91 -10.40
C ALA A 255 -0.41 0.53 -10.81
N THR A 256 0.31 1.54 -10.33
CA THR A 256 0.12 2.92 -10.75
C THR A 256 0.43 3.09 -12.24
N ALA A 257 1.51 2.48 -12.74
CA ALA A 257 1.83 2.43 -14.16
C ALA A 257 0.69 1.75 -14.96
N PHE A 258 0.18 0.63 -14.48
CA PHE A 258 -0.94 -0.09 -15.10
C PHE A 258 -2.20 0.77 -15.17
N LEU A 259 -2.60 1.44 -14.08
CA LEU A 259 -3.78 2.32 -14.06
C LEU A 259 -3.70 3.47 -15.08
N HIS A 260 -2.50 4.03 -15.31
CA HIS A 260 -2.30 5.06 -16.33
C HIS A 260 -2.26 4.47 -17.75
N SER A 261 -1.64 3.31 -17.92
CA SER A 261 -1.45 2.68 -19.23
C SER A 261 -2.77 2.15 -19.81
N VAL A 262 -3.68 1.62 -19.00
CA VAL A 262 -4.97 1.14 -19.48
C VAL A 262 -5.83 2.25 -20.10
N MET A 263 -5.65 3.50 -19.68
CA MET A 263 -6.36 4.63 -20.29
C MET A 263 -5.94 4.88 -21.75
N ILE A 264 -4.69 4.57 -22.09
CA ILE A 264 -4.19 4.65 -23.47
C ILE A 264 -4.78 3.49 -24.28
N GLN A 265 -4.77 2.27 -23.73
CA GLN A 265 -5.34 1.13 -24.44
C GLN A 265 -6.81 1.35 -24.77
N GLU A 266 -7.64 1.83 -23.82
CA GLU A 266 -9.05 2.09 -24.02
C GLU A 266 -9.33 3.15 -25.10
N ARG A 267 -8.46 4.17 -25.21
CA ARG A 267 -8.68 5.27 -26.17
C ARG A 267 -7.99 5.07 -27.51
N ARG A 268 -6.84 4.41 -27.52
CA ARG A 268 -5.95 4.30 -28.67
C ARG A 268 -5.67 2.87 -29.12
N ARG A 269 -6.12 1.87 -28.36
CA ARG A 269 -5.84 0.44 -28.58
C ARG A 269 -4.34 0.10 -28.66
N MET A 270 -3.51 0.94 -28.04
CA MET A 270 -2.07 0.75 -27.89
C MET A 270 -1.76 0.03 -26.58
N LEU A 271 -0.53 -0.44 -26.41
CA LEU A 271 0.04 -0.93 -25.14
C LEU A 271 -0.59 -2.22 -24.57
N LYS A 272 -1.23 -3.06 -25.39
CA LYS A 272 -1.83 -4.32 -24.93
C LYS A 272 -0.80 -5.23 -24.26
N LEU A 273 0.35 -5.45 -24.91
CA LEU A 273 1.46 -6.23 -24.37
C LEU A 273 1.97 -5.65 -23.07
N TRP A 274 2.16 -4.33 -23.04
CA TRP A 274 2.64 -3.60 -21.86
C TRP A 274 1.70 -3.74 -20.66
N ASN A 275 0.39 -3.60 -20.85
CA ASN A 275 -0.60 -3.73 -19.79
C ASN A 275 -0.65 -5.14 -19.20
N LEU A 276 -0.56 -6.17 -20.04
CA LEU A 276 -0.47 -7.55 -19.57
C LEU A 276 0.84 -7.79 -18.80
N THR A 277 1.96 -7.27 -19.27
CA THR A 277 3.24 -7.31 -18.56
C THR A 277 3.15 -6.62 -17.20
N LEU A 278 2.58 -5.42 -17.14
CA LEU A 278 2.44 -4.67 -15.89
C LEU A 278 1.61 -5.40 -14.84
N ILE A 279 0.47 -6.01 -15.23
CA ILE A 279 -0.35 -6.73 -14.24
C ILE A 279 0.29 -8.04 -13.79
N ILE A 280 1.03 -8.73 -14.68
CA ILE A 280 1.83 -9.91 -14.32
C ILE A 280 2.92 -9.49 -13.32
N LEU A 281 3.67 -8.45 -13.61
CA LEU A 281 4.70 -7.93 -12.70
C LEU A 281 4.11 -7.46 -11.37
N THR A 282 3.00 -6.74 -11.39
CA THR A 282 2.35 -6.26 -10.15
C THR A 282 2.00 -7.43 -9.23
N PHE A 283 1.34 -8.46 -9.76
CA PHE A 283 1.01 -9.64 -8.96
C PHE A 283 2.27 -10.41 -8.53
N SER A 284 3.24 -10.59 -9.42
CA SER A 284 4.51 -11.25 -9.09
C SER A 284 5.27 -10.51 -7.98
N LEU A 285 5.24 -9.18 -7.97
CA LEU A 285 5.87 -8.36 -6.93
C LEU A 285 5.15 -8.47 -5.58
N THR A 286 3.83 -8.72 -5.53
CA THR A 286 3.16 -9.01 -4.26
C THR A 286 3.62 -10.35 -3.66
N LEU A 287 3.82 -11.37 -4.51
CA LEU A 287 4.38 -12.66 -4.09
C LEU A 287 5.86 -12.51 -3.68
N PHE A 288 6.63 -11.75 -4.46
CA PHE A 288 8.02 -11.45 -4.15
C PHE A 288 8.17 -10.71 -2.82
N GLY A 289 7.30 -9.72 -2.55
CA GLY A 289 7.24 -9.03 -1.27
C GLY A 289 6.99 -9.99 -0.11
N THR A 290 6.05 -10.92 -0.28
CA THR A 290 5.78 -11.96 0.72
C THR A 290 6.96 -12.91 0.91
N PHE A 291 7.65 -13.27 -0.18
CA PHE A 291 8.90 -14.04 -0.11
C PHE A 291 9.96 -13.31 0.71
N LEU A 292 10.22 -12.03 0.44
CA LEU A 292 11.22 -11.24 1.17
C LEU A 292 10.92 -11.17 2.67
N THR A 293 9.67 -10.88 3.04
CA THR A 293 9.27 -10.70 4.44
C THR A 293 9.32 -11.99 5.26
N ARG A 294 9.28 -13.16 4.61
CA ARG A 294 9.09 -14.45 5.29
C ARG A 294 10.23 -15.44 5.10
N SER A 295 11.14 -15.17 4.16
CA SER A 295 12.29 -16.05 3.93
C SER A 295 13.42 -15.86 4.95
N GLY A 296 13.47 -14.71 5.63
CA GLY A 296 14.59 -14.34 6.49
C GLY A 296 15.92 -14.13 5.75
N ILE A 297 15.91 -14.12 4.41
CA ILE A 297 17.12 -13.98 3.57
C ILE A 297 17.70 -12.57 3.67
N ILE A 298 16.84 -11.56 3.83
CA ILE A 298 17.24 -10.16 3.99
C ILE A 298 16.80 -9.69 5.37
N GLY A 299 17.73 -9.07 6.12
CA GLY A 299 17.43 -8.50 7.44
C GLY A 299 16.46 -7.32 7.33
N SER A 300 15.44 -7.29 8.17
CA SER A 300 14.46 -6.21 8.27
C SER A 300 13.93 -6.13 9.68
N VAL A 301 13.60 -4.93 10.14
CA VAL A 301 12.91 -4.70 11.42
C VAL A 301 11.48 -5.27 11.43
N HIS A 302 10.94 -5.62 10.25
CA HIS A 302 9.63 -6.22 10.06
C HIS A 302 9.69 -7.75 9.88
N ALA A 303 10.88 -8.38 9.92
CA ALA A 303 11.04 -9.82 9.76
C ALA A 303 10.98 -10.51 11.14
N PHE A 304 9.79 -10.85 11.58
CA PHE A 304 9.57 -11.47 12.90
C PHE A 304 9.77 -12.99 12.92
N THR A 305 9.99 -13.64 11.78
CA THR A 305 10.16 -15.10 11.68
C THR A 305 11.12 -15.50 10.58
N GLN A 306 11.93 -16.54 10.86
CA GLN A 306 12.79 -17.20 9.88
C GLN A 306 12.30 -18.65 9.71
N GLY A 307 12.08 -19.10 8.48
CA GLY A 307 11.58 -20.45 8.22
C GLY A 307 11.80 -20.94 6.79
N SER A 308 11.54 -22.24 6.56
CA SER A 308 11.65 -22.93 5.25
C SER A 308 10.63 -22.45 4.21
N ILE A 309 9.69 -21.61 4.59
CA ILE A 309 8.59 -21.11 3.74
C ILE A 309 9.09 -20.34 2.52
N GLY A 310 10.27 -19.72 2.59
CA GLY A 310 10.85 -18.97 1.47
C GLY A 310 10.97 -19.76 0.19
N ILE A 311 11.37 -21.03 0.27
CA ILE A 311 11.52 -21.93 -0.88
C ILE A 311 10.15 -22.15 -1.58
N PHE A 312 9.08 -22.34 -0.80
CA PHE A 312 7.73 -22.53 -1.37
C PHE A 312 7.28 -21.30 -2.15
N PHE A 313 7.49 -20.10 -1.59
CA PHE A 313 7.16 -18.85 -2.28
C PHE A 313 8.03 -18.63 -3.52
N LEU A 314 9.32 -18.93 -3.46
CA LEU A 314 10.23 -18.78 -4.61
C LEU A 314 9.84 -19.72 -5.75
N VAL A 315 9.56 -20.99 -5.47
CA VAL A 315 9.10 -21.96 -6.46
C VAL A 315 7.77 -21.52 -7.05
N PHE A 316 6.82 -21.11 -6.23
CA PHE A 316 5.52 -20.66 -6.71
C PHE A 316 5.62 -19.38 -7.56
N LEU A 317 6.40 -18.39 -7.13
CA LEU A 317 6.69 -17.19 -7.91
C LEU A 317 7.30 -17.53 -9.27
N SER A 318 8.26 -18.45 -9.29
CA SER A 318 8.90 -18.90 -10.54
C SER A 318 7.89 -19.58 -11.48
N LEU A 319 7.01 -20.44 -10.95
CA LEU A 319 5.95 -21.10 -11.72
C LEU A 319 4.93 -20.09 -12.27
N VAL A 320 4.52 -19.12 -11.46
CA VAL A 320 3.61 -18.04 -11.87
C VAL A 320 4.24 -17.20 -12.97
N MET A 321 5.49 -16.76 -12.80
CA MET A 321 6.19 -15.96 -13.82
C MET A 321 6.40 -16.75 -15.10
N LEU A 322 6.91 -17.96 -15.01
CA LEU A 322 7.12 -18.81 -16.18
C LEU A 322 5.82 -19.08 -16.93
N GLY A 323 4.77 -19.47 -16.22
CA GLY A 323 3.46 -19.74 -16.82
C GLY A 323 2.83 -18.50 -17.45
N ALA A 324 2.84 -17.35 -16.74
CA ALA A 324 2.25 -16.12 -17.24
C ALA A 324 3.00 -15.54 -18.44
N PHE A 325 4.34 -15.51 -18.41
CA PHE A 325 5.13 -15.02 -19.54
C PHE A 325 5.15 -16.00 -20.71
N SER A 326 5.05 -17.32 -20.49
CA SER A 326 4.86 -18.30 -21.56
C SER A 326 3.51 -18.10 -22.27
N LEU A 327 2.43 -17.88 -21.53
CA LEU A 327 1.12 -17.54 -22.10
C LEU A 327 1.17 -16.21 -22.88
N LEU A 328 1.86 -15.22 -22.36
CA LEU A 328 2.05 -13.93 -23.01
C LEU A 328 2.81 -14.09 -24.32
N ALA A 329 3.92 -14.84 -24.31
CA ALA A 329 4.74 -15.15 -25.49
C ALA A 329 3.92 -15.92 -26.55
N TRP A 330 3.12 -16.87 -26.14
CA TRP A 330 2.23 -17.62 -27.05
C TRP A 330 1.21 -16.73 -27.78
N ARG A 331 0.83 -15.59 -27.18
CA ARG A 331 -0.15 -14.66 -27.74
C ARG A 331 0.46 -13.40 -28.38
N LEU A 332 1.78 -13.30 -28.49
CA LEU A 332 2.48 -12.08 -28.95
C LEU A 332 1.93 -11.52 -30.27
N GLU A 333 1.63 -12.37 -31.25
CA GLU A 333 1.10 -11.92 -32.55
C GLU A 333 -0.24 -11.18 -32.44
N ARG A 334 -1.11 -11.63 -31.50
CA ARG A 334 -2.42 -11.02 -31.26
C ARG A 334 -2.33 -9.70 -30.45
N LEU A 335 -1.18 -9.46 -29.83
CA LEU A 335 -0.91 -8.31 -28.98
C LEU A 335 -0.23 -7.15 -29.70
N ARG A 336 0.21 -7.36 -30.95
CA ARG A 336 0.81 -6.29 -31.77
C ARG A 336 -0.17 -5.12 -31.87
N GLY A 337 0.32 -3.90 -31.54
CA GLY A 337 -0.45 -2.66 -31.61
C GLY A 337 -0.79 -2.30 -33.06
N GLN A 338 -1.99 -1.79 -33.27
CA GLN A 338 -2.45 -1.33 -34.58
C GLN A 338 -2.19 0.17 -34.82
N SER A 339 -1.71 0.89 -33.83
CA SER A 339 -1.50 2.35 -33.90
C SER A 339 -0.14 2.73 -33.37
N GLU A 340 0.49 3.67 -34.07
CA GLU A 340 1.79 4.25 -33.74
C GLU A 340 1.64 5.56 -32.96
N LEU A 341 2.74 6.03 -32.38
CA LEU A 341 2.82 7.31 -31.69
C LEU A 341 2.88 8.45 -32.71
N ASP A 342 1.86 9.31 -32.73
CA ASP A 342 1.75 10.39 -33.73
C ASP A 342 2.77 11.53 -33.46
N SER A 343 3.11 11.80 -32.21
CA SER A 343 4.02 12.89 -31.80
C SER A 343 4.57 12.70 -30.39
N ILE A 344 5.80 13.13 -30.16
CA ILE A 344 6.41 13.21 -28.82
C ILE A 344 5.66 14.24 -27.94
N PHE A 345 5.17 15.34 -28.53
CA PHE A 345 4.35 16.33 -27.83
C PHE A 345 2.88 15.94 -27.87
N SER A 346 2.53 14.88 -27.12
CA SER A 346 1.19 14.32 -27.05
C SER A 346 0.89 13.78 -25.66
N ARG A 347 -0.39 13.58 -25.36
CA ARG A 347 -0.80 12.94 -24.11
C ARG A 347 -0.34 11.49 -24.02
N GLU A 348 -0.34 10.78 -25.13
CA GLU A 348 0.15 9.41 -25.25
C GLU A 348 1.61 9.32 -24.81
N SER A 349 2.44 10.23 -25.31
CA SER A 349 3.86 10.29 -24.96
C SER A 349 4.08 10.61 -23.48
N ALA A 350 3.30 11.54 -22.92
CA ALA A 350 3.37 11.87 -21.50
C ALA A 350 3.05 10.65 -20.63
N PHE A 351 2.05 9.85 -20.98
CA PHE A 351 1.73 8.61 -20.28
C PHE A 351 2.79 7.51 -20.47
N LEU A 352 3.40 7.41 -21.65
CA LEU A 352 4.51 6.47 -21.87
C LEU A 352 5.72 6.83 -21.01
N LEU A 353 6.10 8.10 -20.94
CA LEU A 353 7.18 8.58 -20.08
C LEU A 353 6.83 8.36 -18.58
N ASN A 354 5.60 8.65 -18.18
CA ASN A 354 5.14 8.37 -16.82
C ASN A 354 5.31 6.88 -16.47
N ASN A 355 4.91 5.98 -17.37
CA ASN A 355 5.09 4.54 -17.16
C ASN A 355 6.57 4.16 -17.08
N LEU A 356 7.41 4.72 -17.94
CA LEU A 356 8.85 4.47 -17.93
C LEU A 356 9.46 4.89 -16.60
N PHE A 357 9.15 6.08 -16.09
CA PHE A 357 9.67 6.55 -14.80
C PHE A 357 9.14 5.74 -13.62
N LEU A 358 7.86 5.34 -13.61
CA LEU A 358 7.31 4.47 -12.58
C LEU A 358 8.00 3.10 -12.54
N ILE A 359 8.28 2.52 -13.71
CA ILE A 359 9.01 1.24 -13.80
C ILE A 359 10.49 1.43 -13.46
N ALA A 360 11.11 2.54 -13.86
CA ALA A 360 12.48 2.84 -13.45
C ALA A 360 12.61 2.98 -11.93
N ALA A 361 11.66 3.65 -11.28
CA ALA A 361 11.60 3.70 -9.81
C ALA A 361 11.41 2.30 -9.19
N ALA A 362 10.46 1.50 -9.71
CA ALA A 362 10.22 0.15 -9.23
C ALA A 362 11.47 -0.74 -9.40
N PHE A 363 12.16 -0.62 -10.53
CA PHE A 363 13.41 -1.35 -10.79
C PHE A 363 14.54 -0.91 -9.84
N THR A 364 14.70 0.39 -9.61
CA THR A 364 15.69 0.92 -8.66
C THR A 364 15.44 0.39 -7.24
N VAL A 365 14.17 0.40 -6.81
CA VAL A 365 13.78 -0.13 -5.49
C VAL A 365 14.03 -1.64 -5.43
N PHE A 366 13.66 -2.39 -6.48
CA PHE A 366 13.91 -3.82 -6.58
C PHE A 366 15.42 -4.12 -6.51
N PHE A 367 16.21 -3.47 -7.37
CA PHE A 367 17.65 -3.70 -7.46
C PHE A 367 18.35 -3.39 -6.13
N GLY A 368 18.06 -2.24 -5.51
CA GLY A 368 18.64 -1.88 -4.21
C GLY A 368 18.26 -2.86 -3.10
N THR A 369 17.01 -3.38 -3.14
CA THR A 369 16.51 -4.33 -2.14
C THR A 369 17.17 -5.71 -2.28
N VAL A 370 17.43 -6.19 -3.50
CA VAL A 370 18.07 -7.49 -3.73
C VAL A 370 19.59 -7.41 -3.79
N PHE A 371 20.16 -6.20 -3.80
CA PHE A 371 21.61 -5.98 -3.93
C PHE A 371 22.45 -6.74 -2.92
N PRO A 372 22.07 -6.86 -1.62
CA PRO A 372 22.81 -7.66 -0.66
C PRO A 372 22.99 -9.13 -1.09
N LEU A 373 21.96 -9.72 -1.72
CA LEU A 373 22.02 -11.11 -2.23
C LEU A 373 22.96 -11.20 -3.45
N LEU A 374 22.88 -10.22 -4.35
CA LEU A 374 23.74 -10.17 -5.53
C LEU A 374 25.21 -9.98 -5.14
N SER A 375 25.49 -9.10 -4.17
CA SER A 375 26.86 -8.85 -3.68
C SER A 375 27.43 -10.07 -2.96
N GLU A 376 26.62 -10.79 -2.20
CA GLU A 376 27.00 -12.04 -1.56
C GLU A 376 27.33 -13.14 -2.58
N ALA A 377 26.46 -13.30 -3.60
CA ALA A 377 26.68 -14.29 -4.65
C ALA A 377 27.94 -14.03 -5.50
N VAL A 378 28.28 -12.73 -5.73
CA VAL A 378 29.43 -12.35 -6.59
C VAL A 378 30.73 -12.19 -5.79
N LYS A 379 30.67 -11.61 -4.59
CA LYS A 379 31.83 -11.22 -3.78
C LYS A 379 31.96 -11.99 -2.48
N GLY A 380 31.04 -12.86 -2.13
CA GLY A 380 30.99 -13.58 -0.84
C GLY A 380 30.69 -12.68 0.36
N GLN A 381 30.31 -11.44 0.15
CA GLN A 381 30.01 -10.47 1.22
C GLN A 381 28.69 -9.77 0.97
N LYS A 382 27.83 -9.67 2.01
CA LYS A 382 26.57 -8.92 1.97
C LYS A 382 26.87 -7.42 2.09
N VAL A 383 26.62 -6.67 1.02
CA VAL A 383 26.72 -5.21 1.01
C VAL A 383 25.29 -4.64 0.94
N SER A 384 24.83 -4.03 2.03
CA SER A 384 23.52 -3.36 2.07
C SER A 384 23.62 -1.95 1.50
N VAL A 385 22.60 -1.54 0.76
CA VAL A 385 22.43 -0.16 0.31
C VAL A 385 21.32 0.49 1.15
N GLY A 386 21.59 1.71 1.62
CA GLY A 386 20.65 2.43 2.48
C GLY A 386 19.95 3.59 1.77
N ALA A 387 19.28 4.43 2.57
CA ALA A 387 18.54 5.60 2.12
C ALA A 387 19.30 6.52 1.14
N PRO A 388 20.63 6.75 1.28
CA PRO A 388 21.37 7.58 0.33
C PRO A 388 21.28 7.10 -1.12
N PHE A 389 21.39 5.79 -1.36
CA PHE A 389 21.24 5.21 -2.71
C PHE A 389 19.84 5.41 -3.26
N PHE A 390 18.83 5.03 -2.48
CA PHE A 390 17.43 5.13 -2.92
C PHE A 390 17.02 6.58 -3.18
N ASN A 391 17.43 7.49 -2.31
CA ASN A 391 17.14 8.91 -2.46
C ASN A 391 17.86 9.51 -3.69
N LEU A 392 19.14 9.20 -3.91
CA LEU A 392 19.92 9.73 -5.03
C LEU A 392 19.26 9.40 -6.38
N VAL A 393 18.74 8.17 -6.53
CA VAL A 393 18.19 7.71 -7.80
C VAL A 393 16.70 8.05 -7.92
N ASN A 394 15.91 7.85 -6.86
CA ASN A 394 14.46 8.01 -6.96
C ASN A 394 13.98 9.47 -6.87
N ILE A 395 14.68 10.37 -6.17
CA ILE A 395 14.22 11.76 -6.07
C ILE A 395 14.12 12.43 -7.46
N PRO A 396 15.13 12.36 -8.34
CA PRO A 396 14.99 12.90 -9.70
C PRO A 396 13.84 12.27 -10.49
N ILE A 397 13.64 10.96 -10.35
CA ILE A 397 12.53 10.24 -11.01
C ILE A 397 11.18 10.75 -10.50
N PHE A 398 11.01 10.92 -9.18
CA PHE A 398 9.76 11.42 -8.60
C PHE A 398 9.50 12.89 -8.96
N LEU A 399 10.52 13.73 -9.05
CA LEU A 399 10.37 15.10 -9.54
C LEU A 399 9.89 15.12 -11.01
N ALA A 400 10.44 14.24 -11.85
CA ALA A 400 9.98 14.08 -13.23
C ALA A 400 8.54 13.56 -13.30
N LEU A 401 8.14 12.63 -12.44
CA LEU A 401 6.76 12.16 -12.33
C LEU A 401 5.80 13.27 -11.88
N ILE A 402 6.18 14.10 -10.91
CA ILE A 402 5.39 15.27 -10.50
C ILE A 402 5.23 16.24 -11.66
N PHE A 403 6.30 16.51 -12.41
CA PHE A 403 6.21 17.34 -13.62
C PHE A 403 5.20 16.77 -14.64
N LEU A 404 5.30 15.47 -14.95
CA LEU A 404 4.39 14.80 -15.89
C LEU A 404 2.94 14.77 -15.39
N MET A 405 2.73 14.72 -14.07
CA MET A 405 1.41 14.82 -13.44
C MET A 405 0.72 16.15 -13.81
N GLY A 406 1.47 17.25 -13.90
CA GLY A 406 0.94 18.53 -14.35
C GLY A 406 0.75 18.63 -15.86
N VAL A 407 1.60 17.96 -16.63
CA VAL A 407 1.55 18.02 -18.11
C VAL A 407 0.44 17.14 -18.68
N GLY A 408 0.34 15.89 -18.22
CA GLY A 408 -0.54 14.86 -18.79
C GLY A 408 -2.01 15.27 -18.94
N PRO A 409 -2.67 15.87 -17.94
CA PRO A 409 -4.08 16.23 -18.04
C PRO A 409 -4.41 17.32 -19.07
N LEU A 410 -3.51 18.28 -19.29
CA LEU A 410 -3.75 19.47 -20.10
C LEU A 410 -3.21 19.37 -21.52
N ILE A 411 -2.24 18.49 -21.79
CA ILE A 411 -1.69 18.31 -23.14
C ILE A 411 -2.71 17.61 -24.05
N ALA A 412 -2.70 17.99 -25.33
CA ALA A 412 -3.62 17.44 -26.31
C ALA A 412 -3.32 15.97 -26.66
N TRP A 413 -4.35 15.21 -27.03
CA TRP A 413 -4.18 13.89 -27.65
C TRP A 413 -3.58 14.02 -29.05
N ARG A 414 -2.80 13.04 -29.48
CA ARG A 414 -2.09 12.92 -30.75
C ARG A 414 -0.97 13.95 -30.93
N ARG A 415 -1.29 15.24 -31.01
CA ARG A 415 -0.32 16.31 -31.24
C ARG A 415 -0.76 17.62 -30.58
N ALA A 416 0.11 18.20 -29.77
CA ALA A 416 -0.09 19.51 -29.19
C ALA A 416 0.51 20.60 -30.10
N SER A 417 -0.26 21.66 -30.39
CA SER A 417 0.25 22.85 -31.05
C SER A 417 0.97 23.78 -30.07
N ALA A 418 1.87 24.63 -30.54
CA ALA A 418 2.53 25.65 -29.74
C ALA A 418 1.52 26.56 -29.01
N GLU A 419 0.43 26.95 -29.70
CA GLU A 419 -0.65 27.73 -29.09
C GLU A 419 -1.36 26.99 -27.98
N ASN A 420 -1.63 25.67 -28.13
CA ASN A 420 -2.20 24.84 -27.11
C ASN A 420 -1.30 24.77 -25.87
N LEU A 421 0.01 24.58 -26.07
CA LEU A 421 1.00 24.56 -25.00
C LEU A 421 1.05 25.90 -24.27
N ARG A 422 1.16 27.02 -24.99
CA ARG A 422 1.17 28.38 -24.42
C ARG A 422 -0.09 28.67 -23.59
N ARG A 423 -1.27 28.38 -24.15
CA ARG A 423 -2.56 28.63 -23.47
C ARG A 423 -2.76 27.82 -22.21
N ASN A 424 -2.23 26.59 -22.16
CA ASN A 424 -2.45 25.69 -21.04
C ASN A 424 -1.34 25.76 -19.99
N PHE A 425 -0.11 26.06 -20.36
CA PHE A 425 1.03 25.92 -19.45
C PHE A 425 1.70 27.22 -19.05
N LEU A 426 1.50 28.35 -19.79
CA LEU A 426 2.18 29.61 -19.45
C LEU A 426 1.88 30.06 -18.01
N MET A 427 0.58 30.15 -17.63
CA MET A 427 0.19 30.57 -16.28
C MET A 427 0.67 29.57 -15.21
N PRO A 428 0.47 28.24 -15.32
CA PRO A 428 1.01 27.28 -14.36
C PRO A 428 2.54 27.36 -14.19
N VAL A 429 3.28 27.54 -15.29
CA VAL A 429 4.76 27.67 -15.23
C VAL A 429 5.15 28.95 -14.46
N VAL A 430 4.50 30.09 -14.74
CA VAL A 430 4.75 31.32 -13.99
C VAL A 430 4.47 31.14 -12.50
N ILE A 431 3.37 30.47 -12.14
CA ILE A 431 3.03 30.17 -10.75
C ILE A 431 4.09 29.25 -10.12
N GLY A 432 4.54 28.23 -10.85
CA GLY A 432 5.59 27.32 -10.37
C GLY A 432 6.92 28.04 -10.12
N VAL A 433 7.35 28.88 -11.06
CA VAL A 433 8.58 29.68 -10.92
C VAL A 433 8.44 30.70 -9.76
N ALA A 434 7.30 31.36 -9.66
CA ALA A 434 7.03 32.30 -8.57
C ALA A 434 7.01 31.59 -7.20
N GLY A 435 6.44 30.36 -7.12
CA GLY A 435 6.46 29.54 -5.93
C GLY A 435 7.88 29.16 -5.49
N ALA A 436 8.72 28.71 -6.43
CA ALA A 436 10.12 28.42 -6.15
C ALA A 436 10.90 29.67 -5.72
N ALA A 437 10.68 30.82 -6.40
CA ALA A 437 11.30 32.10 -6.06
C ALA A 437 10.89 32.59 -4.66
N LEU A 438 9.60 32.45 -4.30
CA LEU A 438 9.10 32.76 -2.97
C LEU A 438 9.79 31.88 -1.89
N CYS A 439 9.86 30.56 -2.11
CA CYS A 439 10.56 29.68 -1.19
C CYS A 439 12.04 30.04 -1.06
N ARG A 440 12.70 30.45 -2.15
CA ARG A 440 14.08 30.94 -2.12
C ARG A 440 14.22 32.23 -1.30
N ALA A 441 13.29 33.16 -1.45
CA ALA A 441 13.24 34.41 -0.67
C ALA A 441 12.98 34.16 0.84
N LEU A 442 12.24 33.08 1.17
CA LEU A 442 12.01 32.62 2.54
C LEU A 442 13.19 31.80 3.12
N GLY A 443 14.34 31.76 2.44
CA GLY A 443 15.58 31.16 2.95
C GLY A 443 15.81 29.70 2.57
N VAL A 444 14.99 29.10 1.72
CA VAL A 444 15.23 27.72 1.24
C VAL A 444 16.46 27.72 0.30
N GLY A 445 17.55 27.08 0.73
CA GLY A 445 18.79 26.98 -0.07
C GLY A 445 18.91 25.71 -0.90
N ASN A 446 18.23 24.64 -0.52
CA ASN A 446 18.33 23.34 -1.18
C ASN A 446 17.60 23.34 -2.52
N LEU A 447 18.35 23.10 -3.61
CA LEU A 447 17.83 23.10 -5.00
C LEU A 447 16.73 22.05 -5.23
N ILE A 448 16.88 20.85 -4.66
CA ILE A 448 15.89 19.76 -4.80
C ILE A 448 14.56 20.18 -4.19
N VAL A 449 14.60 20.78 -2.99
CA VAL A 449 13.41 21.30 -2.31
C VAL A 449 12.77 22.42 -3.12
N LEU A 450 13.56 23.38 -3.65
CA LEU A 450 13.06 24.45 -4.51
C LEU A 450 12.39 23.92 -5.77
N CYS A 451 12.99 22.93 -6.43
CA CYS A 451 12.39 22.25 -7.59
C CYS A 451 11.08 21.58 -7.20
N CYS A 452 11.04 20.87 -6.08
CA CYS A 452 9.82 20.22 -5.60
C CYS A 452 8.72 21.24 -5.34
N MET A 453 8.98 22.32 -4.61
CA MET A 453 8.00 23.38 -4.30
C MET A 453 7.47 24.06 -5.55
N GLY A 454 8.37 24.35 -6.51
CA GLY A 454 7.98 24.93 -7.81
C GLY A 454 7.11 23.99 -8.62
N LEU A 455 7.46 22.70 -8.68
CA LEU A 455 6.67 21.68 -9.38
C LEU A 455 5.30 21.46 -8.72
N VAL A 456 5.24 21.41 -7.39
CA VAL A 456 3.96 21.33 -6.66
C VAL A 456 3.05 22.52 -7.00
N ALA A 457 3.58 23.74 -6.96
CA ALA A 457 2.82 24.93 -7.34
C ALA A 457 2.36 24.89 -8.80
N PHE A 458 3.23 24.46 -9.71
CA PHE A 458 2.90 24.24 -11.13
C PHE A 458 1.75 23.24 -11.30
N VAL A 459 1.82 22.07 -10.69
CA VAL A 459 0.81 21.00 -10.84
C VAL A 459 -0.50 21.41 -10.17
N ALA A 460 -0.44 22.01 -8.98
CA ALA A 460 -1.65 22.54 -8.30
C ALA A 460 -2.37 23.56 -9.18
N ALA A 461 -1.62 24.48 -9.84
CA ALA A 461 -2.18 25.44 -10.79
C ALA A 461 -2.81 24.75 -12.02
N THR A 462 -2.22 23.68 -12.56
CA THR A 462 -2.80 22.93 -13.67
C THR A 462 -4.11 22.24 -13.30
N ILE A 463 -4.17 21.62 -12.13
CA ILE A 463 -5.38 20.99 -11.58
C ILE A 463 -6.47 22.04 -11.35
N ALA A 464 -6.13 23.15 -10.68
CA ALA A 464 -7.07 24.23 -10.41
C ALA A 464 -7.63 24.83 -11.70
N LEU A 465 -6.79 25.02 -12.72
CA LEU A 465 -7.20 25.52 -14.04
C LEU A 465 -8.19 24.59 -14.74
N ASP A 466 -8.00 23.28 -14.66
CA ASP A 466 -8.94 22.28 -15.23
C ASP A 466 -10.28 22.33 -14.51
N PHE A 467 -10.27 22.31 -13.16
CA PHE A 467 -11.49 22.42 -12.37
C PHE A 467 -12.24 23.75 -12.65
N TRP A 468 -11.54 24.85 -12.68
CA TRP A 468 -12.14 26.17 -12.93
C TRP A 468 -12.79 26.25 -14.31
N ARG A 469 -12.09 25.77 -15.35
CA ARG A 469 -12.64 25.73 -16.73
C ARG A 469 -13.90 24.89 -16.83
N ALA A 470 -13.90 23.73 -16.19
CA ALA A 470 -15.03 22.82 -16.20
C ALA A 470 -16.21 23.37 -15.39
N ALA A 471 -15.97 23.92 -14.21
CA ALA A 471 -17.00 24.56 -13.39
C ALA A 471 -17.61 25.79 -14.08
N ARG A 472 -16.78 26.63 -14.71
CA ARG A 472 -17.22 27.81 -15.49
C ARG A 472 -18.11 27.39 -16.69
N ALA A 473 -17.75 26.31 -17.37
CA ALA A 473 -18.57 25.77 -18.47
C ALA A 473 -19.98 25.33 -17.99
N ARG A 474 -20.06 24.67 -16.85
CA ARG A 474 -21.32 24.25 -16.24
C ARG A 474 -22.15 25.43 -15.71
N ARG A 475 -21.48 26.42 -15.18
CA ARG A 475 -22.17 27.64 -14.70
C ARG A 475 -22.93 28.36 -15.80
N ARG A 476 -22.43 28.29 -17.05
CA ARG A 476 -23.13 28.84 -18.23
C ARG A 476 -24.44 28.10 -18.55
N THR A 477 -24.64 26.91 -17.99
CA THR A 477 -25.87 26.13 -18.13
C THR A 477 -26.84 26.28 -16.94
N GLY A 478 -26.57 27.23 -15.99
CA GLY A 478 -27.48 27.58 -14.91
C GLY A 478 -27.10 27.03 -13.54
N ASP A 479 -26.06 26.19 -13.42
CA ASP A 479 -25.62 25.62 -12.12
C ASP A 479 -24.98 26.71 -11.23
N GLY A 480 -25.18 26.64 -9.89
CA GLY A 480 -24.41 27.38 -8.90
C GLY A 480 -22.94 26.94 -8.86
N TRP A 481 -22.03 27.70 -8.26
CA TRP A 481 -20.60 27.34 -8.19
C TRP A 481 -20.37 26.01 -7.44
N LEU A 482 -21.02 25.80 -6.31
CA LEU A 482 -20.92 24.58 -5.51
C LEU A 482 -21.48 23.39 -6.27
N ASP A 483 -22.67 23.53 -6.88
CA ASP A 483 -23.30 22.46 -7.66
C ASP A 483 -22.50 22.15 -8.93
N ALA A 484 -21.89 23.13 -9.56
CA ALA A 484 -21.02 22.95 -10.70
C ALA A 484 -19.78 22.12 -10.34
N THR A 485 -19.12 22.42 -9.21
CA THR A 485 -17.89 21.72 -8.76
C THR A 485 -18.19 20.33 -8.19
N TRP A 486 -19.15 20.19 -7.26
CA TRP A 486 -19.54 18.89 -6.72
C TRP A 486 -20.18 18.00 -7.78
N GLY A 487 -21.04 18.55 -8.62
CA GLY A 487 -21.65 17.83 -9.70
C GLY A 487 -20.63 17.33 -10.74
N LEU A 488 -19.48 18.00 -10.93
CA LEU A 488 -18.38 17.48 -11.75
C LEU A 488 -17.73 16.27 -11.06
N ALA A 489 -17.40 16.40 -9.78
CA ALA A 489 -16.76 15.34 -9.01
C ALA A 489 -17.62 14.06 -8.98
N LEU A 490 -18.94 14.19 -8.77
CA LEU A 490 -19.84 13.05 -8.68
C LEU A 490 -20.22 12.43 -10.04
N ARG A 491 -20.31 13.24 -11.11
CA ARG A 491 -20.70 12.75 -12.45
C ARG A 491 -19.54 12.23 -13.30
N GLN A 492 -18.31 12.68 -13.01
CA GLN A 492 -17.08 12.23 -13.66
C GLN A 492 -16.06 11.81 -12.58
N ASN A 493 -16.54 10.98 -11.65
CA ASN A 493 -15.85 10.63 -10.42
C ASN A 493 -14.46 10.02 -10.67
N ARG A 494 -14.24 9.26 -11.75
CA ARG A 494 -12.91 8.73 -12.09
C ARG A 494 -11.91 9.84 -12.45
N ARG A 495 -12.32 10.83 -13.24
CA ARG A 495 -11.43 11.94 -13.62
C ARG A 495 -11.09 12.82 -12.44
N TYR A 496 -12.10 13.28 -11.72
CA TYR A 496 -11.93 14.22 -10.62
C TYR A 496 -11.42 13.52 -9.35
N GLY A 497 -11.79 12.25 -9.12
CA GLY A 497 -11.16 11.41 -8.11
C GLY A 497 -9.65 11.26 -8.36
N GLY A 498 -9.23 11.04 -9.62
CA GLY A 498 -7.82 11.03 -10.01
C GLY A 498 -7.11 12.36 -9.74
N PHE A 499 -7.76 13.51 -9.99
CA PHE A 499 -7.17 14.82 -9.64
C PHE A 499 -7.05 15.03 -8.13
N ILE A 500 -8.01 14.54 -7.34
CA ILE A 500 -7.93 14.58 -5.88
C ILE A 500 -6.79 13.67 -5.41
N VAL A 501 -6.60 12.48 -5.99
CA VAL A 501 -5.43 11.63 -5.73
C VAL A 501 -4.13 12.40 -6.02
N HIS A 502 -4.03 13.05 -7.16
CA HIS A 502 -2.86 13.85 -7.52
C HIS A 502 -2.62 14.99 -6.53
N LEU A 503 -3.67 15.69 -6.09
CA LEU A 503 -3.57 16.70 -5.05
C LEU A 503 -3.03 16.10 -3.74
N GLY A 504 -3.49 14.91 -3.35
CA GLY A 504 -2.96 14.18 -2.19
C GLY A 504 -1.47 13.90 -2.33
N ILE A 505 -1.01 13.42 -3.49
CA ILE A 505 0.43 13.20 -3.78
C ILE A 505 1.23 14.51 -3.68
N LEU A 506 0.69 15.64 -4.15
CA LEU A 506 1.37 16.94 -4.02
C LEU A 506 1.55 17.34 -2.56
N VAL A 507 0.52 17.13 -1.74
CA VAL A 507 0.57 17.44 -0.30
C VAL A 507 1.56 16.50 0.42
N VAL A 508 1.61 15.21 0.05
CA VAL A 508 2.65 14.27 0.52
C VAL A 508 4.04 14.76 0.12
N ALA A 509 4.23 15.18 -1.13
CA ALA A 509 5.52 15.69 -1.61
C ALA A 509 5.97 16.95 -0.85
N LEU A 510 5.04 17.86 -0.50
CA LEU A 510 5.31 19.00 0.39
C LEU A 510 5.76 18.54 1.77
N GLY A 511 5.09 17.56 2.35
CA GLY A 511 5.45 16.98 3.64
C GLY A 511 6.85 16.37 3.64
N VAL A 512 7.17 15.55 2.60
CA VAL A 512 8.50 14.95 2.43
C VAL A 512 9.58 16.03 2.26
N ALA A 513 9.36 17.00 1.36
CA ALA A 513 10.32 18.06 1.11
C ALA A 513 10.55 18.94 2.35
N GLY A 514 9.48 19.28 3.07
CA GLY A 514 9.54 20.10 4.27
C GLY A 514 10.22 19.37 5.44
N SER A 515 9.88 18.11 5.68
CA SER A 515 10.51 17.31 6.74
C SER A 515 12.00 17.13 6.52
N GLN A 516 12.42 16.93 5.28
CA GLN A 516 13.86 16.79 4.95
C GLN A 516 14.62 18.14 5.00
N ALA A 517 13.93 19.26 4.73
CA ALA A 517 14.58 20.57 4.67
C ALA A 517 14.74 21.26 6.02
N TRP A 518 13.78 21.05 6.94
CA TRP A 518 13.64 21.91 8.11
C TRP A 518 13.54 21.19 9.45
N SER A 519 13.52 19.85 9.49
CA SER A 519 13.52 19.13 10.76
C SER A 519 14.87 19.29 11.47
N THR A 520 14.81 19.41 12.79
CA THR A 520 15.98 19.55 13.66
C THR A 520 15.86 18.57 14.82
N GLN A 521 17.01 18.12 15.33
CA GLN A 521 17.05 17.22 16.49
C GLN A 521 18.25 17.52 17.39
N THR A 522 18.12 17.16 18.65
CA THR A 522 19.19 17.17 19.63
C THR A 522 19.05 15.96 20.55
N GLU A 523 20.17 15.52 21.10
CA GLU A 523 20.22 14.52 22.16
C GLU A 523 21.01 15.08 23.32
N ALA A 524 20.48 14.99 24.52
CA ALA A 524 21.09 15.56 25.70
C ALA A 524 20.78 14.70 26.94
N THR A 525 21.78 14.57 27.81
CA THR A 525 21.61 14.05 29.17
C THR A 525 21.39 15.25 30.10
N ILE A 526 20.22 15.27 30.75
CA ILE A 526 19.82 16.37 31.62
C ILE A 526 19.49 15.87 33.03
N ASN A 527 19.88 16.66 34.03
CA ASN A 527 19.56 16.37 35.43
C ASN A 527 18.10 16.74 35.73
N ARG A 528 17.52 16.12 36.75
CA ARG A 528 16.17 16.45 37.22
C ARG A 528 16.07 17.94 37.56
N GLY A 529 15.05 18.61 37.03
CA GLY A 529 14.86 20.05 37.14
C GLY A 529 15.60 20.89 36.09
N ALA A 530 16.58 20.32 35.38
CA ALA A 530 17.28 21.01 34.28
C ALA A 530 16.48 20.98 32.97
N SER A 531 16.88 21.81 32.02
CA SER A 531 16.20 21.98 30.74
C SER A 531 17.16 21.90 29.56
N VAL A 532 16.64 21.49 28.40
CA VAL A 532 17.31 21.57 27.10
C VAL A 532 16.48 22.45 26.16
N GLU A 533 17.14 23.22 25.33
CA GLU A 533 16.49 24.11 24.37
C GLU A 533 16.68 23.62 22.94
N LEU A 534 15.60 23.62 22.14
CA LEU A 534 15.65 23.31 20.71
C LEU A 534 14.57 24.11 19.95
N ALA A 535 14.99 24.86 18.94
CA ALA A 535 14.09 25.58 18.00
C ALA A 535 13.03 26.46 18.68
N GLY A 536 13.35 27.04 19.86
CA GLY A 536 12.48 27.91 20.61
C GLY A 536 11.57 27.23 21.63
N TYR A 537 11.72 25.93 21.79
CA TYR A 537 11.12 25.14 22.87
C TYR A 537 12.14 24.92 23.99
N THR A 538 11.69 25.01 25.23
CA THR A 538 12.45 24.64 26.44
C THR A 538 11.79 23.42 27.03
N ILE A 539 12.51 22.30 27.11
CA ILE A 539 12.06 21.00 27.61
C ILE A 539 12.72 20.76 28.97
N ARG A 540 11.95 20.81 30.03
CA ARG A 540 12.43 20.58 31.40
C ARG A 540 12.13 19.13 31.81
N PHE A 541 13.12 18.47 32.39
CA PHE A 541 12.95 17.16 32.99
C PHE A 541 12.39 17.28 34.40
N ASP A 542 11.19 16.80 34.64
CA ASP A 542 10.50 16.95 35.93
C ASP A 542 10.66 15.70 36.80
N ASP A 543 10.38 14.51 36.28
CA ASP A 543 10.36 13.27 37.08
C ASP A 543 10.49 12.00 36.24
N LEU A 544 10.89 10.90 36.92
CA LEU A 544 10.82 9.53 36.40
C LEU A 544 9.97 8.68 37.35
N GLN A 545 8.97 7.99 36.79
CA GLN A 545 8.09 7.14 37.56
C GLN A 545 8.05 5.72 36.99
N PRO A 546 8.37 4.69 37.83
CA PRO A 546 8.14 3.31 37.46
C PRO A 546 6.65 2.99 37.49
N VAL A 547 6.13 2.30 36.48
CA VAL A 547 4.73 1.89 36.34
C VAL A 547 4.70 0.42 35.95
N GLU A 548 3.95 -0.39 36.69
CA GLU A 548 3.73 -1.80 36.39
C GLU A 548 2.45 -1.97 35.59
N GLU A 549 2.53 -2.67 34.47
CA GLU A 549 1.43 -3.01 33.57
C GLU A 549 1.21 -4.55 33.62
N SER A 550 0.12 -5.04 33.01
CA SER A 550 -0.25 -6.45 33.07
C SER A 550 0.78 -7.43 32.49
N ASN A 551 1.59 -6.98 31.51
CA ASN A 551 2.56 -7.82 30.79
C ASN A 551 3.95 -7.21 30.68
N HIS A 552 4.18 -5.99 31.19
CA HIS A 552 5.48 -5.33 31.16
C HIS A 552 5.62 -4.29 32.28
N PHE A 553 6.86 -3.94 32.55
CA PHE A 553 7.22 -2.81 33.40
C PHE A 553 7.64 -1.65 32.52
N LYS A 554 7.30 -0.42 32.86
CA LYS A 554 7.75 0.77 32.15
C LYS A 554 8.26 1.84 33.09
N VAL A 555 9.21 2.62 32.64
CA VAL A 555 9.66 3.86 33.29
C VAL A 555 9.18 5.02 32.45
N VAL A 556 8.33 5.87 33.04
CA VAL A 556 7.74 7.03 32.38
C VAL A 556 8.51 8.28 32.82
N GLY A 557 9.05 9.02 31.85
CA GLY A 557 9.66 10.32 32.09
C GLY A 557 8.61 11.42 31.89
N THR A 558 8.51 12.35 32.84
CA THR A 558 7.65 13.53 32.72
C THR A 558 8.48 14.74 32.34
N PHE A 559 8.08 15.42 31.25
CA PHE A 559 8.79 16.56 30.71
C PHE A 559 7.82 17.72 30.46
N THR A 560 8.00 18.83 31.16
CA THR A 560 7.28 20.07 30.89
C THR A 560 7.94 20.81 29.73
N VAL A 561 7.15 21.06 28.70
CA VAL A 561 7.57 21.84 27.53
C VAL A 561 6.97 23.23 27.61
N SER A 562 7.80 24.24 27.39
CA SER A 562 7.41 25.66 27.25
C SER A 562 7.93 26.25 25.95
N ASP A 563 7.21 27.19 25.41
CA ASP A 563 7.63 28.03 24.29
C ASP A 563 7.78 29.50 24.75
N ARG A 564 8.03 30.43 23.83
CA ARG A 564 8.16 31.86 24.11
C ARG A 564 6.91 32.50 24.75
N ARG A 565 5.76 31.80 24.71
CA ARG A 565 4.47 32.29 25.25
C ARG A 565 4.19 31.71 26.64
N GLY A 566 4.98 30.74 27.11
CA GLY A 566 4.84 30.09 28.39
C GLY A 566 4.67 28.57 28.29
N PRO A 567 4.06 27.91 29.29
CA PRO A 567 3.83 26.48 29.28
C PRO A 567 3.01 26.07 28.05
N TYR A 568 3.53 25.04 27.30
CA TYR A 568 2.96 24.60 26.04
C TYR A 568 2.29 23.22 26.14
N THR A 569 2.99 22.26 26.73
CA THR A 569 2.48 20.89 26.92
C THR A 569 3.33 20.13 27.94
N VAL A 570 2.83 18.99 28.37
CA VAL A 570 3.61 18.00 29.09
C VAL A 570 3.71 16.75 28.22
N LEU A 571 4.91 16.20 28.06
CA LEU A 571 5.15 14.97 27.34
C LEU A 571 5.65 13.90 28.30
N THR A 572 5.22 12.66 28.06
CA THR A 572 5.46 11.52 28.94
C THR A 572 6.03 10.30 28.19
N PRO A 573 7.17 10.46 27.48
CA PRO A 573 7.82 9.30 26.85
C PRO A 573 8.22 8.25 27.90
N ALA A 574 8.21 7.00 27.49
CA ALA A 574 8.53 5.91 28.39
C ALA A 574 9.52 4.90 27.78
N LYS A 575 10.13 4.11 28.63
CA LYS A 575 10.92 2.95 28.25
C LYS A 575 10.26 1.71 28.82
N LYS A 576 9.85 0.77 27.97
CA LYS A 576 9.13 -0.45 28.32
C LYS A 576 10.07 -1.63 28.41
N PHE A 577 9.93 -2.42 29.44
CA PHE A 577 10.73 -3.62 29.74
C PHE A 577 9.80 -4.83 29.75
N TYR A 578 9.94 -5.67 28.75
CA TYR A 578 9.17 -6.91 28.65
C TYR A 578 10.01 -8.08 29.16
N PRO A 579 9.47 -9.00 29.97
CA PRO A 579 10.25 -10.14 30.50
C PRO A 579 10.87 -11.03 29.43
N GLN A 580 10.28 -11.07 28.23
CA GLN A 580 10.71 -11.90 27.12
C GLN A 580 11.77 -11.24 26.23
N GLU A 581 11.93 -9.91 26.33
CA GLU A 581 12.81 -9.14 25.46
C GLU A 581 14.10 -8.76 26.19
N GLN A 582 15.22 -8.90 25.52
CA GLN A 582 16.54 -8.53 26.07
C GLN A 582 16.78 -7.03 26.05
N THR A 583 16.15 -6.32 25.10
CA THR A 583 16.31 -4.87 24.92
C THR A 583 15.01 -4.14 25.24
N PRO A 584 15.08 -3.06 26.03
CA PRO A 584 13.89 -2.25 26.30
C PRO A 584 13.41 -1.52 25.04
N ILE A 585 12.11 -1.29 24.98
CA ILE A 585 11.44 -0.63 23.83
C ILE A 585 11.10 0.80 24.21
N ALA A 586 11.48 1.75 23.36
CA ALA A 586 11.10 3.15 23.54
C ALA A 586 9.61 3.33 23.20
N ALA A 587 8.86 3.91 24.14
CA ALA A 587 7.53 4.44 23.88
C ALA A 587 7.65 5.95 23.78
N VAL A 588 7.54 6.45 22.58
CA VAL A 588 7.66 7.88 22.29
C VAL A 588 6.41 8.65 22.74
N ASP A 589 6.57 9.90 23.06
CA ASP A 589 5.45 10.82 23.17
C ASP A 589 5.70 12.05 22.30
N TYR A 590 4.64 12.52 21.66
CA TYR A 590 4.75 13.60 20.70
C TYR A 590 3.49 14.44 20.64
N ARG A 591 3.66 15.70 20.35
CA ARG A 591 2.56 16.62 20.08
C ARG A 591 2.50 16.92 18.59
N LEU A 592 1.43 16.47 17.94
CA LEU A 592 1.16 16.80 16.54
C LEU A 592 0.82 18.27 16.38
N GLY A 593 1.45 18.93 15.41
CA GLY A 593 1.15 20.28 14.99
C GLY A 593 0.91 20.36 13.49
N PHE A 594 0.26 21.43 13.03
CA PHE A 594 0.02 21.61 11.59
C PHE A 594 1.31 21.85 10.79
N MET A 595 2.26 22.60 11.37
CA MET A 595 3.53 22.95 10.71
C MET A 595 4.72 22.16 11.25
N GLU A 596 4.67 21.74 12.51
CA GLU A 596 5.75 21.00 13.15
C GLU A 596 5.22 20.13 14.28
N ASP A 597 5.81 18.95 14.42
CA ASP A 597 5.57 18.03 15.53
C ASP A 597 6.74 18.12 16.50
N LEU A 598 6.43 18.22 17.78
CA LEU A 598 7.40 18.07 18.85
C LEU A 598 7.42 16.59 19.26
N TYR A 599 8.56 15.93 19.09
CA TYR A 599 8.72 14.49 19.27
C TYR A 599 9.81 14.23 20.31
N LEU A 600 9.49 13.44 21.34
CA LEU A 600 10.36 13.17 22.47
C LEU A 600 10.53 11.67 22.70
N VAL A 601 11.77 11.25 22.87
CA VAL A 601 12.16 9.87 23.18
C VAL A 601 12.98 9.84 24.45
N LEU A 602 12.60 8.96 25.39
CA LEU A 602 13.38 8.66 26.58
C LEU A 602 14.45 7.61 26.22
N GLY A 603 15.70 8.02 26.30
CA GLY A 603 16.90 7.18 26.14
C GLY A 603 17.28 6.45 27.43
N ASP A 604 18.53 6.56 27.83
CA ASP A 604 19.01 6.00 29.09
C ASP A 604 18.68 6.93 30.28
N PHE A 605 18.65 6.36 31.47
CA PHE A 605 18.34 7.13 32.68
C PHE A 605 19.01 6.48 33.91
N ALA A 606 19.25 7.29 34.91
CA ALA A 606 19.75 6.83 36.20
C ALA A 606 18.64 6.14 37.01
N ARG A 607 18.97 5.05 37.70
CA ARG A 607 18.00 4.30 38.53
C ARG A 607 17.42 5.12 39.69
N ASP A 608 18.20 6.11 40.19
CA ASP A 608 17.78 7.03 41.23
C ASP A 608 16.95 8.24 40.73
N GLY A 609 16.69 8.30 39.41
CA GLY A 609 15.96 9.38 38.77
C GLY A 609 16.71 10.71 38.69
N SER A 610 18.03 10.73 38.98
CA SER A 610 18.83 11.96 39.01
C SER A 610 19.04 12.59 37.65
N HIS A 611 19.15 11.79 36.59
CA HIS A 611 19.31 12.26 35.22
C HIS A 611 18.67 11.32 34.19
N ALA A 612 18.35 11.88 33.02
CA ALA A 612 17.84 11.15 31.88
C ALA A 612 18.45 11.68 30.59
N THR A 613 18.72 10.76 29.67
CA THR A 613 19.08 11.10 28.28
C THR A 613 17.81 11.15 27.47
N ILE A 614 17.61 12.26 26.78
CA ILE A 614 16.45 12.48 25.92
C ILE A 614 16.88 12.83 24.50
N LYS A 615 16.14 12.34 23.54
CA LYS A 615 16.22 12.76 22.15
C LYS A 615 15.00 13.62 21.85
N VAL A 616 15.23 14.85 21.45
CA VAL A 616 14.18 15.81 21.07
C VAL A 616 14.27 16.04 19.58
N GLN A 617 13.16 15.94 18.89
CA GLN A 617 13.06 16.23 17.46
C GLN A 617 11.91 17.21 17.20
N ILE A 618 12.17 18.20 16.35
CA ILE A 618 11.15 19.06 15.77
C ILE A 618 10.99 18.63 14.31
N ASN A 619 9.95 17.83 14.07
CA ASN A 619 9.68 17.26 12.75
C ASN A 619 8.73 18.17 11.99
N ARG A 620 9.27 18.98 11.06
CA ARG A 620 8.48 19.96 10.33
C ARG A 620 7.71 19.33 9.19
N MET A 621 6.45 19.75 9.03
CA MET A 621 5.54 19.35 7.95
C MET A 621 5.25 17.84 7.85
N VAL A 622 5.56 17.03 8.85
CA VAL A 622 5.23 15.60 8.84
C VAL A 622 3.72 15.39 8.83
N SER A 623 2.94 16.21 9.52
CA SER A 623 1.48 16.17 9.48
C SER A 623 0.90 16.32 8.06
N TRP A 624 1.63 16.96 7.12
CA TRP A 624 1.21 17.08 5.73
C TRP A 624 1.26 15.76 4.97
N LEU A 625 2.09 14.80 5.39
CA LEU A 625 2.09 13.44 4.85
C LEU A 625 0.74 12.75 5.13
N TRP A 626 0.25 12.87 6.36
CA TRP A 626 -1.02 12.27 6.78
C TRP A 626 -2.21 12.94 6.12
N ILE A 627 -2.20 14.28 6.05
CA ILE A 627 -3.23 15.07 5.34
C ILE A 627 -3.23 14.70 3.85
N GLY A 628 -2.08 14.65 3.20
CA GLY A 628 -1.95 14.28 1.79
C GLY A 628 -2.40 12.86 1.53
N GLY A 629 -2.04 11.91 2.40
CA GLY A 629 -2.49 10.54 2.35
C GLY A 629 -4.01 10.41 2.51
N LEU A 630 -4.62 11.17 3.41
CA LEU A 630 -6.08 11.22 3.56
C LEU A 630 -6.76 11.75 2.28
N ILE A 631 -6.24 12.84 1.71
CA ILE A 631 -6.75 13.39 0.45
C ILE A 631 -6.64 12.35 -0.68
N LEU A 632 -5.50 11.65 -0.77
CA LEU A 632 -5.26 10.59 -1.75
C LEU A 632 -6.30 9.48 -1.61
N THR A 633 -6.52 8.97 -0.40
CA THR A 633 -7.46 7.88 -0.14
C THR A 633 -8.91 8.31 -0.41
N LEU A 634 -9.31 9.53 -0.08
CA LEU A 634 -10.63 10.08 -0.42
C LEU A 634 -10.83 10.19 -1.94
N GLY A 635 -9.79 10.65 -2.68
CA GLY A 635 -9.82 10.71 -4.14
C GLY A 635 -9.97 9.34 -4.79
N ALA A 636 -9.23 8.35 -4.27
CA ALA A 636 -9.30 6.97 -4.75
C ALA A 636 -10.67 6.33 -4.42
N ALA A 637 -11.20 6.54 -3.22
CA ALA A 637 -12.54 6.10 -2.84
C ALA A 637 -13.62 6.68 -3.78
N LEU A 638 -13.53 7.96 -4.11
CA LEU A 638 -14.43 8.59 -5.10
C LEU A 638 -14.32 7.92 -6.47
N ALA A 639 -13.11 7.57 -6.92
CA ALA A 639 -12.89 6.91 -8.22
C ALA A 639 -13.46 5.47 -8.28
N ILE A 640 -13.63 4.79 -7.15
CA ILE A 640 -14.24 3.46 -7.04
C ILE A 640 -15.76 3.51 -7.27
N VAL A 641 -16.42 4.59 -6.86
CA VAL A 641 -17.88 4.75 -6.97
C VAL A 641 -18.33 4.60 -8.43
N PRO A 642 -19.41 3.86 -8.73
CA PRO A 642 -19.96 3.77 -10.09
C PRO A 642 -20.38 5.14 -10.63
N GLU A 643 -19.98 5.46 -11.86
CA GLU A 643 -20.55 6.64 -12.52
C GLU A 643 -22.06 6.48 -12.67
N PRO A 644 -22.86 7.51 -12.39
CA PRO A 644 -24.29 7.48 -12.63
C PRO A 644 -24.56 7.11 -14.09
N ARG A 645 -25.42 6.11 -14.33
CA ARG A 645 -25.83 5.77 -15.70
C ARG A 645 -26.40 7.04 -16.32
N ARG A 646 -25.83 7.50 -17.45
CA ARG A 646 -26.49 8.50 -18.29
C ARG A 646 -27.83 7.90 -18.68
N THR A 647 -28.91 8.43 -18.13
CA THR A 647 -30.24 8.21 -18.71
C THR A 647 -30.15 8.63 -20.16
N ALA A 648 -30.34 7.67 -21.08
CA ALA A 648 -30.42 7.98 -22.50
C ALA A 648 -31.37 9.15 -22.65
N THR A 649 -30.90 10.30 -23.08
CA THR A 649 -31.75 11.40 -23.51
C THR A 649 -32.70 10.80 -24.50
N ARG A 650 -34.01 10.85 -24.22
CA ARG A 650 -35.05 10.50 -25.19
C ARG A 650 -34.64 11.08 -26.55
N PRO A 651 -34.74 10.30 -27.63
CA PRO A 651 -34.56 10.85 -28.97
C PRO A 651 -35.46 12.06 -29.10
N ARG A 652 -34.92 13.21 -29.54
CA ARG A 652 -35.75 14.34 -29.96
C ARG A 652 -36.76 13.79 -30.97
N PRO A 653 -38.06 14.06 -30.82
CA PRO A 653 -39.01 13.72 -31.87
C PRO A 653 -38.50 14.40 -33.14
N GLU A 654 -38.26 13.61 -34.18
CA GLU A 654 -38.06 14.11 -35.53
C GLU A 654 -39.31 14.95 -35.85
N HIS A 655 -39.10 16.23 -36.16
CA HIS A 655 -40.17 17.05 -36.70
C HIS A 655 -40.64 16.35 -37.97
N ALA A 656 -41.88 15.81 -37.90
CA ALA A 656 -42.61 15.38 -39.06
C ALA A 656 -42.64 16.58 -40.05
N VAL A 657 -41.94 16.45 -41.14
CA VAL A 657 -42.10 17.34 -42.29
C VAL A 657 -43.48 17.02 -42.84
N VAL A 658 -44.45 17.89 -42.54
CA VAL A 658 -45.73 17.89 -43.20
C VAL A 658 -45.49 18.39 -44.61
N ALA A 659 -45.85 17.54 -45.58
CA ALA A 659 -45.78 17.82 -47.00
C ALA A 659 -46.80 18.92 -47.38
#